data_a095e3b6dd512dc8187812836c7ba3f7
#
_entry.id   a095e3b6dd512dc8187812836c7ba3f7
#
_cell.length_a   1.000
_cell.length_b   1.000
_cell.length_c   1.000
_cell.angle_alpha   90.00
_cell.angle_beta   90.00
_cell.angle_gamma   90.00
#
_symmetry.space_group_name_H-M   'P 1'
#
loop_
_entity.id
_entity.type
_entity.pdbx_description
1 polymer ?
#
loop_
_entity_poly.entity_id
_entity_poly.type
_entity_poly.pdbx_seq_one_letter_code
_entity_poly.pdbx_strand_id
1 'polypeptide(L)'
;MKWYQLSSTKVIEQTKTKQTGLSSEERQQRLQTNGPNKIEEKQQLKTWQKLAKHFTDLLMVVLLAAAILKFATGEVVEGSIIFLVVLVNGFVGYWQERKAEESLDGLKQMMGQEAVVLIDGQKTTVSSETLVLGDVVTLQAGDVVPADLRLFDVHNLMIEESILTGESEAVEKITGSLNEELPTGDQKNLAFSGTLVQAGSALGVVIETGDATEVGKINHALQSVDQKTTPLVRKMHQLNKQIFQGIMVLIVFLIFFTTFRHGMEWSLLFSAMIALIVAMIPEGLPAVLTMILSMGVHEMARENAIIKGMPSVETLGSMTVICSDKTGTLTKNEMTVMDVVTEEMTIVKEIMANCQELKLQDQQKIADLQGNPTELALLQYVDQDQLSLRPVEKKIPFSSSYKYMATRHPQAEGSIIYVKGAPEVLLQLSTLSDNQKGAWQAQAAQLAQKGQRVLGFAYKTVTSQQELTHETLSGLTFAGLAGIIDPPKESAIQAVKESQEAGISVKMITGDHKDTAQAIGEQVGLKHTKKVLEGLEIDAMSDEELAQHVQKVDVFARTTPEHKLRIVTALQNNGEIVGMTGDGVNDAPALKKADVGIAMGIKGSEVTKQAADMVLADDNFHTIAKAVKEGRRIFDNLKKTITFFLPTSLAQGLIVVWALLMNHPLPLTPVQILWVNMVTTITLSYALGFEKASADTMKRPPRDVNEGILTKYSIFRIVYVSVLIMVPGYLMALQFEGQALQQTFLLQSIVLAQAAYMINCRKLVDPSLSTGFFQNKVLFASLGILFLLQALVVYLPVAQQLIGTTSLNGLQLAMIFVHVVSLFFLVEGEKYITKRFMTKESQKTSECPR
;
A
#
# COMPACT_ATOMS: atom_id res chain seq x y z
N MET A 1 31.75 24.13 7.55
CA MET A 1 32.48 24.22 8.85
C MET A 1 32.75 22.79 9.31
N LYS A 2 33.90 22.47 9.98
CA LYS A 2 34.18 21.10 10.42
C LYS A 2 33.64 20.91 11.83
N TRP A 3 32.34 20.61 11.96
CA TRP A 3 31.64 20.51 13.23
C TRP A 3 32.18 19.40 14.15
N TYR A 4 32.73 18.31 13.61
CA TYR A 4 33.31 17.21 14.37
C TYR A 4 34.61 17.59 15.12
N GLN A 5 35.29 18.63 14.69
CA GLN A 5 36.51 19.12 15.34
C GLN A 5 36.24 20.04 16.55
N LEU A 6 35.01 20.55 16.65
CA LEU A 6 34.62 21.46 17.72
C LEU A 6 34.15 20.69 18.97
N SER A 7 34.48 21.24 20.15
CA SER A 7 33.87 20.73 21.38
C SER A 7 32.37 20.99 21.41
N SER A 8 31.58 20.15 22.08
CA SER A 8 30.12 20.28 22.21
C SER A 8 29.71 21.68 22.71
N THR A 9 30.48 22.25 23.67
CA THR A 9 30.25 23.61 24.20
C THR A 9 30.41 24.69 23.11
N LYS A 10 31.43 24.59 22.27
CA LYS A 10 31.63 25.53 21.15
C LYS A 10 30.54 25.40 20.08
N VAL A 11 30.05 24.19 19.83
CA VAL A 11 28.95 23.99 18.88
C VAL A 11 27.67 24.64 19.40
N ILE A 12 27.33 24.44 20.68
CA ILE A 12 26.17 25.06 21.33
C ILE A 12 26.28 26.60 21.26
N GLU A 13 27.48 27.15 21.48
CA GLU A 13 27.72 28.60 21.37
C GLU A 13 27.57 29.10 19.94
N GLN A 14 28.14 28.41 18.94
CA GLN A 14 28.09 28.80 17.52
C GLN A 14 26.68 28.66 16.94
N THR A 15 25.92 27.66 17.34
CA THR A 15 24.53 27.50 16.94
C THR A 15 23.57 28.41 17.72
N LYS A 16 24.12 29.18 18.68
CA LYS A 16 23.38 30.11 19.57
C LYS A 16 22.18 29.40 20.22
N THR A 17 22.43 28.21 20.77
CA THR A 17 21.43 27.38 21.44
C THR A 17 21.80 27.14 22.90
N LYS A 18 20.94 26.45 23.64
CA LYS A 18 21.19 25.99 25.02
C LYS A 18 21.02 24.47 25.07
N GLN A 19 21.60 23.83 26.09
CA GLN A 19 21.38 22.38 26.30
C GLN A 19 19.89 22.02 26.55
N THR A 20 19.10 22.99 27.01
CA THR A 20 17.65 22.89 27.20
C THR A 20 16.86 23.13 25.93
N GLY A 21 17.51 23.35 24.77
CA GLY A 21 16.90 23.66 23.50
C GLY A 21 16.57 25.12 23.29
N LEU A 22 16.01 25.44 22.13
CA LEU A 22 15.52 26.75 21.74
C LEU A 22 14.12 27.03 22.31
N SER A 23 13.75 28.30 22.43
CA SER A 23 12.37 28.68 22.70
C SER A 23 11.48 28.53 21.46
N SER A 24 10.17 28.40 21.66
CA SER A 24 9.20 28.32 20.57
C SER A 24 9.28 29.51 19.61
N GLU A 25 9.51 30.72 20.13
CA GLU A 25 9.63 31.94 19.32
C GLU A 25 10.89 31.96 18.47
N GLU A 26 12.03 31.59 19.05
CA GLU A 26 13.31 31.50 18.33
C GLU A 26 13.27 30.42 17.22
N ARG A 27 12.65 29.25 17.47
CA ARG A 27 12.44 28.23 16.45
C ARG A 27 11.63 28.76 15.28
N GLN A 28 10.53 29.45 15.56
CA GLN A 28 9.66 29.98 14.51
C GLN A 28 10.37 31.04 13.66
N GLN A 29 11.14 31.90 14.28
CA GLN A 29 11.96 32.92 13.59
C GLN A 29 13.05 32.28 12.71
N ARG A 30 13.71 31.21 13.20
CA ARG A 30 14.75 30.49 12.42
C ARG A 30 14.12 29.72 11.26
N LEU A 31 12.94 29.12 11.46
CA LEU A 31 12.22 28.43 10.41
C LEU A 31 11.80 29.37 9.26
N GLN A 32 11.39 30.60 9.59
CA GLN A 32 11.07 31.61 8.58
C GLN A 32 12.33 32.11 7.83
N THR A 33 13.50 32.16 8.50
CA THR A 33 14.72 32.66 7.91
C THR A 33 15.47 31.61 7.09
N ASN A 34 15.57 30.37 7.59
CA ASN A 34 16.37 29.29 7.00
C ASN A 34 15.55 28.32 6.14
N GLY A 35 14.22 28.41 6.19
CA GLY A 35 13.34 27.46 5.51
C GLY A 35 13.19 26.11 6.25
N PRO A 36 12.34 25.20 5.75
CA PRO A 36 12.08 23.91 6.35
C PRO A 36 13.25 22.93 6.14
N ASN A 37 13.43 21.97 7.05
CA ASN A 37 14.35 20.86 6.92
C ASN A 37 13.83 19.87 5.88
N LYS A 38 14.00 20.19 4.61
CA LYS A 38 13.54 19.39 3.47
C LYS A 38 14.62 19.36 2.40
N ILE A 39 14.93 18.18 1.92
CA ILE A 39 15.78 18.02 0.74
C ILE A 39 14.94 18.43 -0.47
N GLU A 40 15.43 19.40 -1.26
CA GLU A 40 14.70 19.79 -2.48
C GLU A 40 14.55 18.56 -3.39
N GLU A 41 13.32 18.12 -3.55
CA GLU A 41 13.01 17.20 -4.64
C GLU A 41 13.39 17.88 -5.95
N LYS A 42 13.88 17.06 -6.93
CA LYS A 42 14.17 17.48 -8.32
C LYS A 42 13.33 18.69 -8.71
N GLN A 43 13.94 19.80 -9.10
CA GLN A 43 13.22 21.03 -9.45
C GLN A 43 11.98 20.64 -10.26
N GLN A 44 10.81 20.77 -9.65
CA GLN A 44 9.56 20.48 -10.35
C GLN A 44 9.57 21.33 -11.61
N LEU A 45 9.44 20.69 -12.76
CA LEU A 45 9.34 21.39 -14.04
C LEU A 45 8.37 22.56 -13.87
N LYS A 46 8.78 23.76 -14.27
CA LYS A 46 7.91 24.93 -14.20
C LYS A 46 6.59 24.62 -14.91
N THR A 47 5.51 25.20 -14.45
CA THR A 47 4.15 24.96 -15.00
C THR A 47 4.09 25.01 -16.53
N TRP A 48 4.81 25.96 -17.13
CA TRP A 48 4.88 26.06 -18.58
C TRP A 48 5.70 24.91 -19.22
N GLN A 49 6.72 24.36 -18.56
CA GLN A 49 7.50 23.22 -19.04
C GLN A 49 6.68 21.91 -18.96
N LYS A 50 5.90 21.74 -17.89
CA LYS A 50 4.95 20.63 -17.77
C LYS A 50 3.91 20.71 -18.90
N LEU A 51 3.36 21.89 -19.14
CA LEU A 51 2.44 22.10 -20.25
C LEU A 51 3.11 21.84 -21.60
N ALA A 52 4.32 22.36 -21.84
CA ALA A 52 5.06 22.16 -23.08
C ALA A 52 5.36 20.68 -23.37
N LYS A 53 5.63 19.89 -22.33
CA LYS A 53 5.85 18.44 -22.46
C LYS A 53 4.67 17.74 -23.15
N HIS A 54 3.44 18.13 -22.88
CA HIS A 54 2.27 17.57 -23.56
C HIS A 54 2.23 17.84 -25.05
N PHE A 55 2.84 18.94 -25.50
CA PHE A 55 2.94 19.26 -26.94
C PHE A 55 4.11 18.54 -27.64
N THR A 56 5.01 17.90 -26.90
CA THR A 56 6.11 17.10 -27.46
C THR A 56 5.77 15.63 -27.61
N ASP A 57 4.58 15.22 -27.24
CA ASP A 57 4.10 13.86 -27.50
C ASP A 57 4.00 13.62 -29.02
N LEU A 58 4.39 12.42 -29.43
CA LEU A 58 4.53 12.07 -30.85
C LEU A 58 3.29 12.44 -31.69
N LEU A 59 2.12 12.19 -31.14
CA LEU A 59 0.87 12.52 -31.82
C LEU A 59 0.64 14.02 -31.93
N MET A 60 0.91 14.79 -30.88
CA MET A 60 0.79 16.24 -30.90
C MET A 60 1.75 16.86 -31.91
N VAL A 61 2.95 16.31 -32.05
CA VAL A 61 3.91 16.73 -33.10
C VAL A 61 3.36 16.44 -34.50
N VAL A 62 2.75 15.27 -34.71
CA VAL A 62 2.14 14.92 -36.03
C VAL A 62 0.96 15.86 -36.35
N LEU A 63 0.09 16.16 -35.37
CA LEU A 63 -1.03 17.07 -35.52
C LEU A 63 -0.57 18.52 -35.79
N LEU A 64 0.48 18.99 -35.12
CA LEU A 64 1.08 20.29 -35.36
C LEU A 64 1.66 20.37 -36.78
N ALA A 65 2.38 19.31 -37.21
CA ALA A 65 2.87 19.21 -38.57
C ALA A 65 1.74 19.23 -39.63
N ALA A 66 0.63 18.54 -39.31
CA ALA A 66 -0.57 18.52 -40.15
C ALA A 66 -1.24 19.91 -40.21
N ALA A 67 -1.37 20.60 -39.08
CA ALA A 67 -1.91 21.96 -39.05
C ALA A 67 -1.04 22.93 -39.92
N ILE A 68 0.29 22.88 -39.76
CA ILE A 68 1.23 23.68 -40.53
C ILE A 68 1.08 23.40 -42.04
N LEU A 69 0.98 22.12 -42.43
CA LEU A 69 0.82 21.76 -43.83
C LEU A 69 -0.51 22.25 -44.39
N LYS A 70 -1.62 22.14 -43.66
CA LYS A 70 -2.93 22.66 -44.02
C LYS A 70 -2.90 24.19 -44.20
N PHE A 71 -2.19 24.92 -43.37
CA PHE A 71 -1.93 26.33 -43.55
C PHE A 71 -1.14 26.62 -44.82
N ALA A 72 -0.10 25.82 -45.10
CA ALA A 72 0.72 25.98 -46.30
C ALA A 72 -0.03 25.70 -47.62
N THR A 73 -1.01 24.78 -47.58
CA THR A 73 -1.87 24.48 -48.75
C THR A 73 -3.05 25.44 -48.92
N GLY A 74 -3.18 26.47 -48.04
CA GLY A 74 -4.24 27.47 -48.11
C GLY A 74 -5.56 27.07 -47.46
N GLU A 75 -5.61 25.89 -46.82
CA GLU A 75 -6.80 25.38 -46.09
C GLU A 75 -6.81 25.91 -44.64
N VAL A 76 -6.92 27.25 -44.53
CA VAL A 76 -6.74 27.97 -43.24
C VAL A 76 -7.75 27.53 -42.17
N VAL A 77 -8.98 27.27 -42.57
CA VAL A 77 -10.04 26.86 -41.61
C VAL A 77 -9.72 25.51 -40.98
N GLU A 78 -9.36 24.48 -41.78
CA GLU A 78 -9.03 23.15 -41.30
C GLU A 78 -7.76 23.17 -40.45
N GLY A 79 -6.71 23.90 -40.91
CA GLY A 79 -5.49 24.11 -40.16
C GLY A 79 -5.73 24.73 -38.77
N SER A 80 -6.62 25.75 -38.69
CA SER A 80 -6.98 26.44 -37.46
C SER A 80 -7.74 25.51 -36.50
N ILE A 81 -8.60 24.66 -37.00
CA ILE A 81 -9.37 23.71 -36.18
C ILE A 81 -8.43 22.64 -35.60
N ILE A 82 -7.54 22.05 -36.44
CA ILE A 82 -6.55 21.08 -35.97
C ILE A 82 -5.66 21.71 -34.86
N PHE A 83 -5.21 22.94 -35.08
CA PHE A 83 -4.39 23.67 -34.10
C PHE A 83 -5.14 23.93 -32.79
N LEU A 84 -6.42 24.33 -32.86
CA LEU A 84 -7.27 24.52 -31.68
C LEU A 84 -7.44 23.22 -30.90
N VAL A 85 -7.65 22.10 -31.58
CA VAL A 85 -7.78 20.80 -30.93
C VAL A 85 -6.48 20.37 -30.24
N VAL A 86 -5.31 20.62 -30.87
CA VAL A 86 -4.02 20.40 -30.24
C VAL A 86 -3.88 21.21 -28.95
N LEU A 87 -4.29 22.49 -28.97
CA LEU A 87 -4.26 23.33 -27.76
C LEU A 87 -5.18 22.78 -26.66
N VAL A 88 -6.42 22.41 -27.02
CA VAL A 88 -7.39 21.85 -26.08
C VAL A 88 -6.88 20.52 -25.47
N ASN A 89 -6.38 19.60 -26.29
CA ASN A 89 -5.85 18.33 -25.83
C ASN A 89 -4.62 18.50 -24.92
N GLY A 90 -3.69 19.37 -25.30
CA GLY A 90 -2.54 19.70 -24.48
C GLY A 90 -2.92 20.26 -23.10
N PHE A 91 -3.94 21.14 -23.06
CA PHE A 91 -4.44 21.69 -21.81
C PHE A 91 -5.19 20.66 -20.97
N VAL A 92 -6.03 19.82 -21.56
CA VAL A 92 -6.75 18.74 -20.87
C VAL A 92 -5.78 17.72 -20.29
N GLY A 93 -4.76 17.30 -21.07
CA GLY A 93 -3.71 16.39 -20.62
C GLY A 93 -2.95 16.95 -19.41
N TYR A 94 -2.53 18.21 -19.49
CA TYR A 94 -1.89 18.92 -18.38
C TYR A 94 -2.77 18.97 -17.13
N TRP A 95 -4.06 19.30 -17.27
CA TRP A 95 -4.99 19.39 -16.15
C TRP A 95 -5.22 18.03 -15.47
N GLN A 96 -5.33 16.96 -16.27
CA GLN A 96 -5.46 15.59 -15.74
C GLN A 96 -4.21 15.15 -14.98
N GLU A 97 -2.99 15.38 -15.54
CA GLU A 97 -1.72 15.03 -14.89
C GLU A 97 -1.55 15.81 -13.58
N ARG A 98 -1.84 17.12 -13.60
CA ARG A 98 -1.80 17.97 -12.41
C ARG A 98 -2.73 17.47 -11.30
N LYS A 99 -3.96 17.10 -11.64
CA LYS A 99 -4.92 16.59 -10.65
C LYS A 99 -4.49 15.25 -10.06
N ALA A 100 -3.82 14.40 -10.82
CA ALA A 100 -3.23 13.15 -10.33
C ALA A 100 -2.04 13.42 -9.38
N GLU A 101 -1.16 14.38 -9.72
CA GLU A 101 -0.04 14.81 -8.86
C GLU A 101 -0.54 15.39 -7.52
N GLU A 102 -1.50 16.32 -7.54
CA GLU A 102 -2.08 16.93 -6.34
C GLU A 102 -2.67 15.88 -5.38
N SER A 103 -3.26 14.81 -5.91
CA SER A 103 -3.79 13.70 -5.10
C SER A 103 -2.68 12.90 -4.40
N LEU A 104 -1.52 12.76 -5.01
CA LEU A 104 -0.35 12.05 -4.43
C LEU A 104 0.38 12.90 -3.41
N ASP A 105 0.54 14.21 -3.67
CA ASP A 105 1.24 15.12 -2.75
C ASP A 105 0.50 15.28 -1.41
N GLY A 106 -0.83 15.26 -1.43
CA GLY A 106 -1.64 15.25 -0.20
C GLY A 106 -1.39 14.02 0.69
N LEU A 107 -1.06 12.87 0.09
CA LEU A 107 -0.72 11.64 0.83
C LEU A 107 0.69 11.67 1.42
N LYS A 108 1.67 12.25 0.71
CA LYS A 108 3.03 12.42 1.23
C LYS A 108 3.05 13.26 2.51
N GLN A 109 2.21 14.28 2.62
CA GLN A 109 2.08 15.10 3.82
C GLN A 109 1.56 14.34 5.05
N MET A 110 0.76 13.28 4.86
CA MET A 110 0.27 12.43 5.95
C MET A 110 1.36 11.48 6.52
N MET A 111 2.51 11.40 5.88
CA MET A 111 3.63 10.51 6.22
C MET A 111 4.86 11.27 6.73
N GLY A 112 4.70 12.52 7.15
CA GLY A 112 5.80 13.33 7.68
C GLY A 112 6.51 12.63 8.83
N GLN A 113 7.85 12.59 8.79
CA GLN A 113 8.67 12.09 9.88
C GLN A 113 8.51 12.98 11.11
N GLU A 114 8.43 12.35 12.28
CA GLU A 114 8.42 13.05 13.56
C GLU A 114 9.79 13.02 14.21
N ALA A 115 10.11 14.05 14.97
CA ALA A 115 11.32 14.15 15.76
C ALA A 115 10.98 14.65 17.17
N VAL A 116 11.66 14.12 18.19
CA VAL A 116 11.54 14.58 19.57
C VAL A 116 12.59 15.63 19.84
N VAL A 117 12.17 16.86 20.11
CA VAL A 117 13.05 18.00 20.40
C VAL A 117 12.86 18.52 21.83
N LEU A 118 13.89 19.12 22.38
CA LEU A 118 13.78 19.88 23.61
C LEU A 118 13.42 21.34 23.30
N ILE A 119 12.27 21.78 23.77
CA ILE A 119 11.82 23.19 23.69
C ILE A 119 11.69 23.68 25.13
N ASP A 120 12.47 24.71 25.49
CA ASP A 120 12.52 25.25 26.88
C ASP A 120 12.70 24.15 27.96
N GLY A 121 13.45 23.09 27.63
CA GLY A 121 13.75 21.95 28.52
C GLY A 121 12.67 20.86 28.56
N GLN A 122 11.57 21.01 27.83
CA GLN A 122 10.52 20.00 27.72
C GLN A 122 10.62 19.21 26.41
N LYS A 123 10.49 17.88 26.47
CA LYS A 123 10.42 17.02 25.30
C LYS A 123 9.12 17.25 24.55
N THR A 124 9.20 17.63 23.30
CA THR A 124 8.05 17.89 22.42
C THR A 124 8.25 17.18 21.08
N THR A 125 7.25 16.45 20.64
CA THR A 125 7.25 15.82 19.30
C THR A 125 6.85 16.88 18.26
N VAL A 126 7.68 17.01 17.23
CA VAL A 126 7.44 17.95 16.11
C VAL A 126 7.68 17.24 14.78
N SER A 127 7.11 17.75 13.70
CA SER A 127 7.48 17.29 12.37
C SER A 127 8.95 17.54 12.09
N SER A 128 9.69 16.55 11.56
CA SER A 128 11.11 16.70 11.21
C SER A 128 11.36 17.82 10.20
N GLU A 129 10.37 18.14 9.36
CA GLU A 129 10.44 19.25 8.40
C GLU A 129 10.53 20.62 9.10
N THR A 130 10.10 20.73 10.37
CA THR A 130 10.14 21.98 11.15
C THR A 130 11.42 22.16 11.95
N LEU A 131 12.36 21.22 11.85
CA LEU A 131 13.65 21.33 12.51
C LEU A 131 14.48 22.48 11.95
N VAL A 132 15.17 23.18 12.87
CA VAL A 132 16.00 24.32 12.54
C VAL A 132 17.41 24.15 13.14
N LEU A 133 18.36 24.83 12.56
CA LEU A 133 19.74 24.90 13.07
C LEU A 133 19.74 25.32 14.56
N GLY A 134 20.32 24.48 15.42
CA GLY A 134 20.38 24.71 16.86
C GLY A 134 19.27 24.05 17.67
N ASP A 135 18.30 23.36 17.05
CA ASP A 135 17.38 22.49 17.79
C ASP A 135 18.16 21.40 18.53
N VAL A 136 17.71 21.01 19.72
CA VAL A 136 18.22 19.87 20.46
C VAL A 136 17.30 18.68 20.27
N VAL A 137 17.81 17.65 19.58
CA VAL A 137 17.05 16.43 19.23
C VAL A 137 17.40 15.30 20.19
N THR A 138 16.40 14.55 20.64
CA THR A 138 16.57 13.31 21.37
C THR A 138 16.51 12.15 20.39
N LEU A 139 17.50 11.23 20.42
CA LEU A 139 17.53 10.00 19.65
C LEU A 139 17.37 8.79 20.56
N GLN A 140 16.62 7.79 20.09
CA GLN A 140 16.42 6.50 20.74
C GLN A 140 16.52 5.36 19.70
N ALA A 141 16.75 4.13 20.19
CA ALA A 141 16.76 2.97 19.30
C ALA A 141 15.46 2.87 18.48
N GLY A 142 15.60 2.73 17.16
CA GLY A 142 14.49 2.71 16.19
C GLY A 142 14.21 4.04 15.52
N ASP A 143 14.84 5.13 15.96
CA ASP A 143 14.71 6.42 15.30
C ASP A 143 15.58 6.52 14.04
N VAL A 144 15.08 7.25 13.05
CA VAL A 144 15.89 7.76 11.94
C VAL A 144 16.38 9.16 12.32
N VAL A 145 17.66 9.40 12.19
CA VAL A 145 18.26 10.71 12.46
C VAL A 145 17.64 11.75 11.53
N PRO A 146 16.96 12.80 12.06
CA PRO A 146 16.10 13.66 11.24
C PRO A 146 16.85 14.81 10.55
N ALA A 147 18.08 15.09 10.96
CA ALA A 147 18.96 16.13 10.44
C ALA A 147 20.40 15.78 10.82
N ASP A 148 21.42 16.48 10.31
CA ASP A 148 22.78 16.24 10.79
C ASP A 148 22.95 16.84 12.19
N LEU A 149 23.37 15.99 13.14
CA LEU A 149 23.47 16.33 14.56
C LEU A 149 24.90 16.26 15.06
N ARG A 150 25.29 17.20 15.91
CA ARG A 150 26.48 17.08 16.76
C ARG A 150 26.08 16.54 18.13
N LEU A 151 26.53 15.35 18.45
CA LEU A 151 26.17 14.66 19.70
C LEU A 151 26.95 15.30 20.91
N PHE A 152 26.26 15.50 22.03
CA PHE A 152 26.84 16.03 23.24
C PHE A 152 26.54 15.21 24.51
N ASP A 153 25.54 14.31 24.43
CA ASP A 153 25.23 13.33 25.46
C ASP A 153 24.88 11.99 24.76
N VAL A 154 25.55 10.89 25.15
CA VAL A 154 25.48 9.60 24.44
C VAL A 154 25.47 8.46 25.45
N HIS A 155 24.52 7.54 25.31
CA HIS A 155 24.40 6.34 26.14
C HIS A 155 24.32 5.08 25.22
N ASN A 156 25.46 4.41 25.05
CA ASN A 156 25.62 3.19 24.24
C ASN A 156 24.97 3.31 22.84
N LEU A 157 25.12 4.46 22.20
CA LEU A 157 24.51 4.77 20.91
C LEU A 157 25.26 4.07 19.78
N MET A 158 24.52 3.25 19.03
CA MET A 158 24.96 2.58 17.81
C MET A 158 24.12 3.06 16.63
N ILE A 159 24.77 3.60 15.60
CA ILE A 159 24.09 4.11 14.40
C ILE A 159 24.58 3.34 13.18
N GLU A 160 23.64 2.84 12.39
CA GLU A 160 23.92 2.26 11.08
C GLU A 160 24.01 3.36 10.02
N GLU A 161 25.17 3.49 9.41
CA GLU A 161 25.50 4.55 8.45
C GLU A 161 25.67 4.01 7.02
N SER A 162 25.06 2.86 6.72
CA SER A 162 25.18 2.18 5.41
C SER A 162 24.77 3.06 4.23
N ILE A 163 23.88 4.01 4.43
CA ILE A 163 23.47 4.98 3.41
C ILE A 163 24.60 5.94 2.99
N LEU A 164 25.58 6.15 3.86
CA LEU A 164 26.73 7.03 3.63
C LEU A 164 28.01 6.26 3.30
N THR A 165 28.25 5.15 4.01
CA THR A 165 29.50 4.38 3.92
C THR A 165 29.41 3.16 3.03
N GLY A 166 28.20 2.63 2.79
CA GLY A 166 27.96 1.36 2.13
C GLY A 166 28.18 0.13 3.03
N GLU A 167 28.62 0.32 4.28
CA GLU A 167 28.86 -0.75 5.26
C GLU A 167 27.68 -0.89 6.22
N SER A 168 27.22 -2.12 6.46
CA SER A 168 26.04 -2.41 7.29
C SER A 168 26.36 -2.52 8.78
N GLU A 169 27.63 -2.46 9.20
CA GLU A 169 28.00 -2.48 10.63
C GLU A 169 27.65 -1.17 11.31
N ALA A 170 27.00 -1.26 12.47
CA ALA A 170 26.66 -0.08 13.25
C ALA A 170 27.90 0.54 13.90
N VAL A 171 28.03 1.85 13.81
CA VAL A 171 29.13 2.62 14.35
C VAL A 171 28.80 3.09 15.77
N GLU A 172 29.65 2.79 16.73
CA GLU A 172 29.53 3.32 18.08
C GLU A 172 29.86 4.83 18.11
N LYS A 173 28.96 5.63 18.67
CA LYS A 173 29.07 7.09 18.72
C LYS A 173 29.63 7.59 20.03
N ILE A 174 30.34 8.70 19.97
CA ILE A 174 31.04 9.36 21.08
C ILE A 174 30.73 10.86 21.16
N THR A 175 31.06 11.50 22.28
CA THR A 175 30.82 12.97 22.47
C THR A 175 32.09 13.81 22.29
N GLY A 176 33.31 13.22 22.32
CA GLY A 176 34.58 13.93 22.22
C GLY A 176 34.76 14.69 20.91
N SER A 177 35.65 15.71 20.89
CA SER A 177 36.09 16.35 19.65
C SER A 177 37.15 15.51 18.93
N LEU A 178 37.13 15.49 17.61
CA LEU A 178 38.04 14.74 16.75
C LEU A 178 39.00 15.74 16.08
N ASN A 179 40.29 15.59 16.28
CA ASN A 179 41.30 16.61 15.87
C ASN A 179 41.89 16.38 14.47
N GLU A 180 41.68 15.20 13.87
CA GLU A 180 42.22 14.82 12.56
C GLU A 180 41.22 15.15 11.44
N GLU A 181 41.70 15.23 10.20
CA GLU A 181 40.80 15.23 9.03
C GLU A 181 40.29 13.81 8.78
N LEU A 182 39.01 13.62 9.01
CA LEU A 182 38.36 12.30 8.92
C LEU A 182 37.31 12.28 7.82
N PRO A 183 37.22 11.17 7.05
CA PRO A 183 36.09 10.93 6.16
C PRO A 183 34.79 10.85 6.96
N THR A 184 33.65 11.00 6.28
CA THR A 184 32.34 11.10 6.92
C THR A 184 32.02 9.89 7.83
N GLY A 185 32.36 8.67 7.42
CA GLY A 185 32.11 7.44 8.21
C GLY A 185 32.92 7.35 9.52
N ASP A 186 34.04 8.07 9.65
CA ASP A 186 34.88 8.06 10.85
C ASP A 186 34.56 9.21 11.83
N GLN A 187 33.60 10.08 11.48
CA GLN A 187 33.17 11.19 12.32
C GLN A 187 32.19 10.73 13.41
N LYS A 188 32.69 9.92 14.35
CA LYS A 188 31.90 9.20 15.38
C LYS A 188 31.11 10.11 16.34
N ASN A 189 31.40 11.42 16.37
CA ASN A 189 30.69 12.37 17.23
C ASN A 189 29.58 13.14 16.51
N LEU A 190 29.30 12.78 15.25
CA LEU A 190 28.17 13.25 14.47
C LEU A 190 27.16 12.11 14.25
N ALA A 191 25.91 12.45 14.12
CA ALA A 191 24.86 11.59 13.60
C ALA A 191 24.28 12.24 12.35
N PHE A 192 24.23 11.50 11.24
CA PHE A 192 23.88 12.04 9.94
C PHE A 192 22.40 11.78 9.58
N SER A 193 21.77 12.73 8.94
CA SER A 193 20.40 12.64 8.48
C SER A 193 20.15 11.34 7.69
N GLY A 194 19.01 10.69 7.91
CA GLY A 194 18.62 9.47 7.21
C GLY A 194 19.30 8.18 7.69
N THR A 195 20.24 8.25 8.65
CA THR A 195 20.88 7.08 9.28
C THR A 195 20.01 6.51 10.41
N LEU A 196 20.24 5.26 10.77
CA LEU A 196 19.38 4.50 11.68
C LEU A 196 20.03 4.32 13.05
N VAL A 197 19.33 4.66 14.12
CA VAL A 197 19.71 4.33 15.50
C VAL A 197 19.36 2.87 15.80
N GLN A 198 20.36 1.97 15.82
CA GLN A 198 20.15 0.57 16.13
C GLN A 198 20.02 0.30 17.64
N ALA A 199 20.80 1.00 18.48
CA ALA A 199 20.76 0.80 19.92
C ALA A 199 21.15 2.09 20.67
N GLY A 200 20.79 2.17 21.95
CA GLY A 200 21.14 3.27 22.84
C GLY A 200 20.29 4.52 22.68
N SER A 201 20.79 5.62 23.24
CA SER A 201 20.12 6.94 23.17
C SER A 201 21.12 8.08 23.18
N ALA A 202 20.75 9.26 22.66
CA ALA A 202 21.59 10.45 22.67
C ALA A 202 20.79 11.74 22.65
N LEU A 203 21.50 12.83 22.99
CA LEU A 203 21.10 14.20 22.70
C LEU A 203 22.10 14.82 21.72
N GLY A 204 21.58 15.47 20.67
CA GLY A 204 22.38 16.14 19.67
C GLY A 204 21.81 17.49 19.26
N VAL A 205 22.69 18.42 18.90
CA VAL A 205 22.32 19.74 18.36
C VAL A 205 22.26 19.63 16.84
N VAL A 206 21.20 20.12 16.20
CA VAL A 206 21.09 20.25 14.75
C VAL A 206 22.15 21.24 14.22
N ILE A 207 23.02 20.74 13.34
CA ILE A 207 24.12 21.49 12.74
C ILE A 207 23.92 21.79 11.25
N GLU A 208 23.18 20.95 10.53
CA GLU A 208 22.83 21.15 9.12
C GLU A 208 21.43 20.57 8.88
N THR A 209 20.67 21.16 7.95
CA THR A 209 19.28 20.77 7.59
C THR A 209 19.12 20.71 6.08
N GLY A 210 18.15 19.90 5.59
CA GLY A 210 17.78 19.81 4.18
C GLY A 210 18.94 19.48 3.25
N ASP A 211 19.11 20.26 2.18
CA ASP A 211 20.16 20.06 1.17
C ASP A 211 21.58 20.26 1.71
N ALA A 212 21.75 20.94 2.84
CA ALA A 212 23.04 21.13 3.46
C ALA A 212 23.56 19.87 4.20
N THR A 213 22.68 18.92 4.54
CA THR A 213 23.07 17.65 5.17
C THR A 213 23.94 16.79 4.25
N GLU A 214 24.70 15.84 4.81
CA GLU A 214 25.53 14.94 3.99
C GLU A 214 24.69 14.12 3.01
N VAL A 215 23.53 13.62 3.44
CA VAL A 215 22.57 12.93 2.54
C VAL A 215 21.98 13.87 1.49
N GLY A 216 21.70 15.14 1.85
CA GLY A 216 21.24 16.15 0.89
C GLY A 216 22.26 16.39 -0.24
N LYS A 217 23.55 16.50 0.10
CA LYS A 217 24.64 16.63 -0.89
C LYS A 217 24.74 15.44 -1.82
N ILE A 218 24.58 14.20 -1.30
CA ILE A 218 24.57 12.97 -2.09
C ILE A 218 23.34 12.92 -3.01
N ASN A 219 22.17 13.30 -2.51
CA ASN A 219 20.93 13.32 -3.29
C ASN A 219 21.01 14.27 -4.48
N HIS A 220 21.63 15.45 -4.30
CA HIS A 220 21.92 16.37 -5.40
C HIS A 220 22.76 15.73 -6.52
N ALA A 221 23.73 14.88 -6.16
CA ALA A 221 24.55 14.15 -7.13
C ALA A 221 23.79 12.99 -7.82
N LEU A 222 22.76 12.43 -7.18
CA LEU A 222 21.96 11.29 -7.68
C LEU A 222 20.67 11.69 -8.40
N GLN A 223 20.36 12.98 -8.55
CA GLN A 223 19.12 13.50 -9.16
C GLN A 223 18.86 13.07 -10.63
N SER A 224 19.73 12.27 -11.25
CA SER A 224 19.60 11.76 -12.63
C SER A 224 18.86 10.42 -12.74
N VAL A 225 18.44 9.80 -11.64
CA VAL A 225 17.77 8.48 -11.69
C VAL A 225 16.28 8.64 -11.90
N ASP A 226 15.76 8.10 -13.00
CA ASP A 226 14.35 8.14 -13.37
C ASP A 226 13.45 7.45 -12.33
N GLN A 227 12.25 8.03 -12.11
CA GLN A 227 11.20 7.42 -11.28
C GLN A 227 10.83 6.03 -11.82
N LYS A 228 10.79 5.04 -10.94
CA LYS A 228 10.36 3.68 -11.29
C LYS A 228 8.90 3.70 -11.75
N THR A 229 8.66 3.47 -13.03
CA THR A 229 7.32 3.29 -13.59
C THR A 229 6.73 1.93 -13.18
N THR A 230 5.40 1.84 -13.00
CA THR A 230 4.73 0.58 -12.67
C THR A 230 4.91 -0.47 -13.78
N PRO A 231 4.93 -1.77 -13.47
CA PRO A 231 4.96 -2.84 -14.48
C PRO A 231 3.84 -2.68 -15.51
N LEU A 232 2.65 -2.31 -15.08
CA LEU A 232 1.50 -2.07 -15.96
C LEU A 232 1.74 -0.89 -16.89
N VAL A 233 2.24 0.24 -16.38
CA VAL A 233 2.55 1.42 -17.21
C VAL A 233 3.62 1.08 -18.24
N ARG A 234 4.65 0.30 -17.87
CA ARG A 234 5.66 -0.19 -18.82
C ARG A 234 5.06 -1.08 -19.91
N LYS A 235 4.20 -2.05 -19.53
CA LYS A 235 3.48 -2.92 -20.49
C LYS A 235 2.59 -2.08 -21.42
N MET A 236 1.96 -1.01 -20.91
CA MET A 236 1.14 -0.11 -21.72
C MET A 236 1.96 0.72 -22.70
N HIS A 237 3.10 1.26 -22.27
CA HIS A 237 4.02 1.94 -23.19
C HIS A 237 4.49 1.01 -24.31
N GLN A 238 4.79 -0.24 -23.97
CA GLN A 238 5.17 -1.26 -24.95
C GLN A 238 4.03 -1.57 -25.93
N LEU A 239 2.79 -1.73 -25.42
CA LEU A 239 1.61 -1.93 -26.25
C LEU A 239 1.36 -0.73 -27.20
N ASN A 240 1.42 0.50 -26.70
CA ASN A 240 1.28 1.70 -27.51
C ASN A 240 2.35 1.77 -28.60
N LYS A 241 3.61 1.40 -28.30
CA LYS A 241 4.68 1.33 -29.28
C LYS A 241 4.39 0.28 -30.37
N GLN A 242 3.87 -0.88 -30.01
CA GLN A 242 3.49 -1.93 -30.97
C GLN A 242 2.32 -1.51 -31.84
N ILE A 243 1.29 -0.87 -31.26
CA ILE A 243 0.16 -0.29 -32.00
C ILE A 243 0.67 0.74 -32.99
N PHE A 244 1.52 1.69 -32.56
CA PHE A 244 2.10 2.70 -33.45
C PHE A 244 2.90 2.09 -34.62
N GLN A 245 3.74 1.09 -34.33
CA GLN A 245 4.47 0.37 -35.38
C GLN A 245 3.53 -0.31 -36.38
N GLY A 246 2.46 -0.95 -35.91
CA GLY A 246 1.43 -1.54 -36.76
C GLY A 246 0.71 -0.50 -37.64
N ILE A 247 0.39 0.66 -37.07
CA ILE A 247 -0.22 1.76 -37.82
C ILE A 247 0.71 2.27 -38.92
N MET A 248 2.00 2.45 -38.63
CA MET A 248 2.97 2.90 -39.61
C MET A 248 3.12 1.90 -40.78
N VAL A 249 3.17 0.60 -40.50
CA VAL A 249 3.16 -0.42 -41.55
C VAL A 249 1.87 -0.37 -42.38
N LEU A 250 0.71 -0.21 -41.73
CA LEU A 250 -0.57 -0.09 -42.38
C LEU A 250 -0.64 1.16 -43.27
N ILE A 251 -0.13 2.30 -42.79
CA ILE A 251 -0.07 3.54 -43.57
C ILE A 251 0.77 3.35 -44.83
N VAL A 252 1.96 2.78 -44.74
CA VAL A 252 2.82 2.51 -45.89
C VAL A 252 2.13 1.60 -46.90
N PHE A 253 1.45 0.56 -46.41
CA PHE A 253 0.64 -0.33 -47.26
C PHE A 253 -0.50 0.42 -47.98
N LEU A 254 -1.24 1.24 -47.23
CA LEU A 254 -2.37 2.00 -47.80
C LEU A 254 -1.90 3.05 -48.85
N ILE A 255 -0.79 3.74 -48.58
CA ILE A 255 -0.21 4.67 -49.55
C ILE A 255 0.10 3.92 -50.85
N PHE A 256 0.82 2.82 -50.77
CA PHE A 256 1.18 2.02 -51.92
C PHE A 256 -0.05 1.50 -52.66
N PHE A 257 -1.01 0.89 -51.94
CA PHE A 257 -2.22 0.32 -52.48
C PHE A 257 -3.09 1.38 -53.19
N THR A 258 -3.40 2.50 -52.51
CA THR A 258 -4.29 3.55 -53.04
C THR A 258 -3.66 4.28 -54.23
N THR A 259 -2.35 4.59 -54.17
CA THR A 259 -1.65 5.25 -55.24
C THR A 259 -1.60 4.35 -56.48
N PHE A 260 -1.31 3.07 -56.30
CA PHE A 260 -1.17 2.12 -57.40
C PHE A 260 -2.50 1.68 -58.02
N ARG A 261 -3.53 1.52 -57.17
CA ARG A 261 -4.84 0.99 -57.57
C ARG A 261 -5.81 2.07 -58.05
N HIS A 262 -5.80 3.25 -57.43
CA HIS A 262 -6.83 4.28 -57.58
C HIS A 262 -6.30 5.62 -58.14
N GLY A 263 -4.97 5.82 -58.15
CA GLY A 263 -4.41 7.11 -58.59
C GLY A 263 -4.85 8.29 -57.74
N MET A 264 -5.00 8.11 -56.45
CA MET A 264 -5.59 9.06 -55.51
C MET A 264 -4.77 10.35 -55.37
N GLU A 265 -5.44 11.50 -55.20
CA GLU A 265 -4.78 12.79 -54.98
C GLU A 265 -4.04 12.83 -53.62
N TRP A 266 -2.82 13.40 -53.63
CA TRP A 266 -1.97 13.48 -52.46
C TRP A 266 -2.61 14.20 -51.26
N SER A 267 -3.44 15.22 -51.48
CA SER A 267 -4.08 15.98 -50.42
C SER A 267 -5.12 15.14 -49.68
N LEU A 268 -5.88 14.30 -50.39
CA LEU A 268 -6.85 13.38 -49.79
C LEU A 268 -6.17 12.23 -49.03
N LEU A 269 -5.11 11.67 -49.63
CA LEU A 269 -4.28 10.66 -48.98
C LEU A 269 -3.70 11.17 -47.65
N PHE A 270 -3.18 12.39 -47.66
CA PHE A 270 -2.59 13.00 -46.47
C PHE A 270 -3.61 13.22 -45.37
N SER A 271 -4.79 13.76 -45.73
CA SER A 271 -5.90 13.93 -44.79
C SER A 271 -6.38 12.59 -44.20
N ALA A 272 -6.44 11.54 -45.01
CA ALA A 272 -6.81 10.20 -44.58
C ALA A 272 -5.75 9.56 -43.63
N MET A 273 -4.45 9.79 -43.90
CA MET A 273 -3.38 9.32 -43.00
C MET A 273 -3.42 10.00 -41.63
N ILE A 274 -3.67 11.33 -41.60
CA ILE A 274 -3.87 12.06 -40.35
C ILE A 274 -5.08 11.48 -39.61
N ALA A 275 -6.20 11.30 -40.29
CA ALA A 275 -7.40 10.71 -39.73
C ALA A 275 -7.14 9.33 -39.15
N LEU A 276 -6.35 8.47 -39.81
CA LEU A 276 -6.01 7.12 -39.38
C LEU A 276 -5.13 7.14 -38.15
N ILE A 277 -4.09 7.98 -38.10
CA ILE A 277 -3.20 8.10 -36.95
C ILE A 277 -4.01 8.54 -35.73
N VAL A 278 -4.82 9.58 -35.86
CA VAL A 278 -5.67 10.10 -34.78
C VAL A 278 -6.69 9.07 -34.32
N ALA A 279 -7.29 8.32 -35.25
CA ALA A 279 -8.31 7.33 -34.93
C ALA A 279 -7.77 6.15 -34.12
N MET A 280 -6.59 5.65 -34.49
CA MET A 280 -6.09 4.37 -33.95
C MET A 280 -5.24 4.50 -32.69
N ILE A 281 -4.72 5.69 -32.37
CA ILE A 281 -3.92 5.90 -31.17
C ILE A 281 -4.83 6.26 -30.01
N PRO A 282 -4.91 5.44 -28.94
CA PRO A 282 -5.73 5.72 -27.76
C PRO A 282 -5.05 6.76 -26.84
N GLU A 283 -5.07 8.04 -27.22
CA GLU A 283 -4.38 9.14 -26.53
C GLU A 283 -4.73 9.27 -25.05
N GLY A 284 -6.00 9.11 -24.71
CA GLY A 284 -6.49 9.28 -23.34
C GLY A 284 -6.14 8.11 -22.40
N LEU A 285 -5.72 6.96 -22.94
CA LEU A 285 -5.55 5.75 -22.13
C LEU A 285 -4.48 5.89 -21.04
N PRO A 286 -3.26 6.39 -21.27
CA PRO A 286 -2.26 6.58 -20.22
C PRO A 286 -2.73 7.52 -19.11
N ALA A 287 -3.38 8.63 -19.48
CA ALA A 287 -3.90 9.61 -18.52
C ALA A 287 -5.01 9.03 -17.64
N VAL A 288 -5.95 8.30 -18.22
CA VAL A 288 -7.04 7.64 -17.49
C VAL A 288 -6.50 6.53 -16.57
N LEU A 289 -5.50 5.76 -17.01
CA LEU A 289 -4.85 4.73 -16.18
C LEU A 289 -4.18 5.35 -14.94
N THR A 290 -3.39 6.41 -15.12
CA THR A 290 -2.75 7.14 -14.01
C THR A 290 -3.79 7.69 -13.05
N MET A 291 -4.89 8.22 -13.56
CA MET A 291 -5.98 8.75 -12.76
C MET A 291 -6.69 7.67 -11.94
N ILE A 292 -6.98 6.50 -12.54
CA ILE A 292 -7.60 5.37 -11.84
C ILE A 292 -6.68 4.87 -10.71
N LEU A 293 -5.38 4.77 -10.95
CA LEU A 293 -4.39 4.39 -9.95
C LEU A 293 -4.33 5.43 -8.81
N SER A 294 -4.27 6.71 -9.14
CA SER A 294 -4.26 7.81 -8.16
C SER A 294 -5.52 7.83 -7.28
N MET A 295 -6.70 7.64 -7.89
CA MET A 295 -7.96 7.50 -7.15
C MET A 295 -7.94 6.30 -6.21
N GLY A 296 -7.35 5.19 -6.65
CA GLY A 296 -7.19 4.00 -5.84
C GLY A 296 -6.31 4.23 -4.61
N VAL A 297 -5.17 4.90 -4.79
CA VAL A 297 -4.29 5.29 -3.67
C VAL A 297 -5.03 6.17 -2.66
N HIS A 298 -5.82 7.13 -3.15
CA HIS A 298 -6.62 7.99 -2.27
C HIS A 298 -7.70 7.22 -1.49
N GLU A 299 -8.38 6.27 -2.12
CA GLU A 299 -9.39 5.44 -1.44
C GLU A 299 -8.76 4.48 -0.43
N MET A 300 -7.59 3.90 -0.74
CA MET A 300 -6.81 3.10 0.21
C MET A 300 -6.41 3.91 1.45
N ALA A 301 -5.98 5.16 1.26
CA ALA A 301 -5.62 6.04 2.38
C ALA A 301 -6.83 6.37 3.27
N ARG A 302 -8.02 6.53 2.70
CA ARG A 302 -9.27 6.71 3.47
C ARG A 302 -9.62 5.48 4.32
N GLU A 303 -9.19 4.30 3.88
CA GLU A 303 -9.33 3.05 4.62
C GLU A 303 -8.10 2.74 5.51
N ASN A 304 -7.32 3.76 5.88
CA ASN A 304 -6.11 3.69 6.71
C ASN A 304 -4.91 2.93 6.09
N ALA A 305 -4.94 2.63 4.80
CA ALA A 305 -3.81 2.03 4.08
C ALA A 305 -3.08 3.12 3.29
N ILE A 306 -1.98 3.64 3.82
CA ILE A 306 -1.20 4.70 3.19
C ILE A 306 -0.16 4.07 2.26
N ILE A 307 -0.31 4.27 0.96
CA ILE A 307 0.57 3.71 -0.08
C ILE A 307 1.61 4.75 -0.49
N LYS A 308 2.89 4.37 -0.51
CA LYS A 308 3.99 5.28 -0.91
C LYS A 308 4.18 5.40 -2.41
N GLY A 309 3.78 4.40 -3.17
CA GLY A 309 4.00 4.38 -4.61
C GLY A 309 2.92 3.66 -5.39
N MET A 310 2.59 4.16 -6.59
CA MET A 310 1.60 3.54 -7.47
C MET A 310 1.91 2.06 -7.83
N PRO A 311 3.18 1.61 -7.96
CA PRO A 311 3.47 0.21 -8.24
C PRO A 311 2.90 -0.75 -7.20
N SER A 312 2.91 -0.38 -5.93
CA SER A 312 2.45 -1.21 -4.82
C SER A 312 0.95 -1.48 -4.87
N VAL A 313 0.14 -0.56 -5.44
CA VAL A 313 -1.30 -0.75 -5.66
C VAL A 313 -1.57 -1.95 -6.58
N GLU A 314 -0.80 -2.06 -7.66
CA GLU A 314 -0.92 -3.18 -8.61
C GLU A 314 -0.50 -4.49 -7.97
N THR A 315 0.62 -4.48 -7.22
CA THR A 315 1.19 -5.65 -6.56
C THR A 315 0.27 -6.18 -5.46
N LEU A 316 -0.34 -5.29 -4.65
CA LEU A 316 -1.33 -5.64 -3.63
C LEU A 316 -2.48 -6.49 -4.20
N GLY A 317 -2.99 -6.12 -5.37
CA GLY A 317 -4.09 -6.86 -6.02
C GLY A 317 -3.71 -8.26 -6.50
N SER A 318 -2.42 -8.54 -6.68
CA SER A 318 -1.87 -9.82 -7.14
C SER A 318 -1.16 -10.62 -6.05
N MET A 319 -1.15 -10.15 -4.81
CA MET A 319 -0.50 -10.79 -3.67
C MET A 319 -1.06 -12.21 -3.43
N THR A 320 -0.15 -13.19 -3.23
CA THR A 320 -0.48 -14.60 -3.04
C THR A 320 -0.20 -15.08 -1.62
N VAL A 321 0.77 -14.44 -0.94
CA VAL A 321 1.18 -14.78 0.42
C VAL A 321 1.33 -13.52 1.25
N ILE A 322 0.84 -13.54 2.50
CA ILE A 322 1.10 -12.53 3.52
C ILE A 322 1.93 -13.18 4.63
N CYS A 323 3.16 -12.72 4.81
CA CYS A 323 3.99 -13.04 5.97
C CYS A 323 3.77 -11.98 7.04
N SER A 324 3.33 -12.39 8.22
CA SER A 324 3.01 -11.48 9.31
C SER A 324 3.82 -11.77 10.56
N ASP A 325 4.33 -10.72 11.19
CA ASP A 325 4.79 -10.84 12.57
C ASP A 325 3.59 -11.13 13.49
N LYS A 326 3.83 -11.84 14.59
CA LYS A 326 2.80 -12.17 15.57
C LYS A 326 2.43 -10.95 16.41
N THR A 327 3.45 -10.42 17.13
CA THR A 327 3.27 -9.48 18.24
C THR A 327 2.80 -8.11 17.75
N GLY A 328 1.71 -7.60 18.35
CA GLY A 328 1.17 -6.29 17.98
C GLY A 328 0.46 -6.23 16.61
N THR A 329 0.72 -7.19 15.73
CA THR A 329 0.10 -7.30 14.40
C THR A 329 -1.12 -8.23 14.43
N LEU A 330 -0.89 -9.52 14.66
CA LEU A 330 -1.97 -10.51 14.79
C LEU A 330 -2.56 -10.58 16.21
N THR A 331 -1.76 -10.23 17.23
CA THR A 331 -2.14 -10.21 18.63
C THR A 331 -2.26 -8.79 19.18
N LYS A 332 -2.89 -8.65 20.34
CA LYS A 332 -3.13 -7.36 20.98
C LYS A 332 -1.85 -6.69 21.49
N ASN A 333 -0.78 -7.46 21.69
CA ASN A 333 0.44 -7.07 22.42
C ASN A 333 0.14 -6.67 23.89
N GLU A 334 -0.86 -7.32 24.46
CA GLU A 334 -1.29 -7.15 25.85
C GLU A 334 -1.47 -8.52 26.46
N MET A 335 -0.66 -8.82 27.48
CA MET A 335 -0.83 -10.07 28.21
C MET A 335 -2.18 -10.06 28.92
N THR A 336 -2.92 -11.14 28.79
CA THR A 336 -4.27 -11.29 29.37
C THR A 336 -4.37 -12.63 30.09
N VAL A 337 -4.95 -12.66 31.30
CA VAL A 337 -5.28 -13.89 32.02
C VAL A 337 -6.52 -14.50 31.36
N MET A 338 -6.36 -15.66 30.71
CA MET A 338 -7.45 -16.35 30.02
C MET A 338 -8.11 -17.43 30.87
N ASP A 339 -7.32 -18.19 31.59
CA ASP A 339 -7.81 -19.30 32.39
C ASP A 339 -7.24 -19.17 33.82
N VAL A 340 -8.06 -19.44 34.84
CA VAL A 340 -7.63 -19.58 36.24
C VAL A 340 -8.16 -20.91 36.76
N VAL A 341 -7.26 -21.75 37.23
CA VAL A 341 -7.59 -23.05 37.83
C VAL A 341 -7.30 -23.02 39.32
N THR A 342 -8.31 -23.02 40.16
CA THR A 342 -8.20 -22.91 41.59
C THR A 342 -9.45 -23.43 42.30
N GLU A 343 -9.26 -23.93 43.54
CA GLU A 343 -10.37 -24.23 44.48
C GLU A 343 -10.70 -23.00 45.33
N GLU A 344 -9.78 -22.02 45.46
CA GLU A 344 -9.89 -20.86 46.34
C GLU A 344 -9.67 -19.53 45.57
N MET A 345 -10.64 -19.12 44.80
CA MET A 345 -10.52 -17.92 43.92
C MET A 345 -10.12 -16.66 44.68
N THR A 346 -10.63 -16.47 45.91
CA THR A 346 -10.38 -15.26 46.72
C THR A 346 -8.89 -15.12 47.03
N ILE A 347 -8.24 -16.21 47.49
CA ILE A 347 -6.82 -16.17 47.84
C ILE A 347 -5.93 -16.00 46.63
N VAL A 348 -6.31 -16.57 45.47
CA VAL A 348 -5.56 -16.40 44.21
C VAL A 348 -5.64 -14.94 43.77
N LYS A 349 -6.82 -14.28 43.82
CA LYS A 349 -6.97 -12.86 43.54
C LYS A 349 -6.18 -11.98 44.49
N GLU A 350 -6.14 -12.31 45.82
CA GLU A 350 -5.31 -11.59 46.77
C GLU A 350 -3.81 -11.71 46.44
N ILE A 351 -3.32 -12.90 46.04
CA ILE A 351 -1.96 -13.08 45.59
C ILE A 351 -1.67 -12.30 44.32
N MET A 352 -2.57 -12.34 43.33
CA MET A 352 -2.46 -11.56 42.10
C MET A 352 -2.35 -10.07 42.37
N ALA A 353 -3.10 -9.54 43.35
CA ALA A 353 -3.12 -8.11 43.69
C ALA A 353 -1.89 -7.67 44.48
N ASN A 354 -1.41 -8.52 45.40
CA ASN A 354 -0.43 -8.11 46.42
C ASN A 354 1.00 -8.63 46.19
N CYS A 355 1.18 -9.71 45.41
CA CYS A 355 2.50 -10.24 45.09
C CYS A 355 3.01 -9.60 43.80
N GLN A 356 3.43 -8.31 43.87
CA GLN A 356 3.79 -7.49 42.71
C GLN A 356 5.10 -6.72 42.96
N GLU A 357 5.85 -6.46 41.89
CA GLU A 357 6.98 -5.49 41.90
C GLU A 357 6.50 -4.05 41.73
N LEU A 358 5.35 -3.88 41.05
CA LEU A 358 4.72 -2.59 40.79
C LEU A 358 4.32 -1.92 42.11
N LYS A 359 4.62 -0.62 42.22
CA LYS A 359 4.14 0.21 43.31
C LYS A 359 2.81 0.84 42.91
N LEU A 360 1.72 0.31 43.50
CA LEU A 360 0.40 0.91 43.35
C LEU A 360 0.31 2.10 44.30
N GLN A 361 -0.03 3.29 43.76
CA GLN A 361 -0.36 4.49 44.56
C GLN A 361 -1.87 4.55 44.77
N ASP A 362 -2.30 5.04 45.94
CA ASP A 362 -3.72 5.22 46.24
C ASP A 362 -4.41 6.05 45.15
N GLN A 363 -5.53 5.55 44.62
CA GLN A 363 -6.34 6.14 43.54
C GLN A 363 -5.80 6.12 42.11
N GLN A 364 -4.67 5.46 41.83
CA GLN A 364 -4.17 5.29 40.48
C GLN A 364 -4.99 4.20 39.74
N LYS A 365 -5.49 4.51 38.52
CA LYS A 365 -6.22 3.52 37.72
C LYS A 365 -5.23 2.48 37.17
N ILE A 366 -5.60 1.20 37.16
CA ILE A 366 -4.77 0.11 36.65
C ILE A 366 -4.40 0.35 35.17
N ALA A 367 -5.29 0.99 34.40
CA ALA A 367 -5.05 1.32 33.00
C ALA A 367 -3.89 2.32 32.77
N ASP A 368 -3.53 3.11 33.79
CA ASP A 368 -2.45 4.12 33.68
C ASP A 368 -1.10 3.60 34.23
N LEU A 369 -1.06 2.32 34.66
CA LEU A 369 0.17 1.69 35.19
C LEU A 369 1.10 1.27 34.07
N GLN A 370 2.38 1.61 34.21
CA GLN A 370 3.45 1.10 33.37
C GLN A 370 4.30 0.10 34.17
N GLY A 371 4.59 -1.06 33.56
CA GLY A 371 5.39 -2.08 34.23
C GLY A 371 5.43 -3.42 33.49
N ASN A 372 5.78 -4.48 34.20
CA ASN A 372 5.87 -5.81 33.63
C ASN A 372 4.50 -6.27 33.06
N PRO A 373 4.39 -6.62 31.76
CA PRO A 373 3.11 -7.00 31.15
C PRO A 373 2.38 -8.15 31.86
N THR A 374 3.12 -9.09 32.43
CA THR A 374 2.56 -10.22 33.21
C THR A 374 1.90 -9.73 34.49
N GLU A 375 2.52 -8.79 35.20
CA GLU A 375 1.96 -8.21 36.43
C GLU A 375 0.72 -7.35 36.12
N LEU A 376 0.76 -6.55 35.04
CA LEU A 376 -0.38 -5.78 34.57
C LEU A 376 -1.59 -6.67 34.24
N ALA A 377 -1.34 -7.83 33.58
CA ALA A 377 -2.38 -8.80 33.26
C ALA A 377 -3.04 -9.38 34.53
N LEU A 378 -2.26 -9.69 35.54
CA LEU A 378 -2.80 -10.19 36.82
C LEU A 378 -3.63 -9.12 37.53
N LEU A 379 -3.17 -7.85 37.54
CA LEU A 379 -3.88 -6.73 38.16
C LEU A 379 -5.19 -6.40 37.43
N GLN A 380 -5.18 -6.47 36.11
CA GLN A 380 -6.37 -6.25 35.28
C GLN A 380 -7.43 -7.33 35.48
N TYR A 381 -7.00 -8.59 35.78
CA TYR A 381 -7.93 -9.69 36.07
C TYR A 381 -8.62 -9.52 37.42
N VAL A 382 -7.97 -8.87 38.39
CA VAL A 382 -8.55 -8.55 39.69
C VAL A 382 -9.34 -7.25 39.57
N ASP A 383 -10.69 -7.34 39.75
CA ASP A 383 -11.58 -6.20 39.66
C ASP A 383 -11.13 -5.05 40.56
N GLN A 384 -11.04 -3.84 40.02
CA GLN A 384 -10.56 -2.64 40.74
C GLN A 384 -11.33 -2.37 42.04
N ASP A 385 -12.63 -2.68 42.04
CA ASP A 385 -13.52 -2.49 43.21
C ASP A 385 -13.32 -3.54 44.34
N GLN A 386 -12.54 -4.62 44.07
CA GLN A 386 -12.23 -5.69 45.00
C GLN A 386 -10.76 -5.72 45.45
N LEU A 387 -9.95 -4.76 45.01
CA LEU A 387 -8.53 -4.66 45.32
C LEU A 387 -8.33 -4.30 46.83
N SER A 388 -8.08 -5.31 47.66
CA SER A 388 -7.59 -5.12 49.04
C SER A 388 -6.06 -5.13 49.01
N LEU A 389 -5.44 -3.96 48.90
CA LEU A 389 -3.99 -3.83 48.95
C LEU A 389 -3.52 -3.90 50.38
N ARG A 390 -2.54 -4.79 50.60
CA ARG A 390 -1.92 -4.97 51.95
C ARG A 390 -0.54 -4.30 51.96
N PRO A 391 -0.10 -3.68 53.05
CA PRO A 391 1.25 -3.17 53.15
C PRO A 391 2.27 -4.31 53.04
N VAL A 392 3.37 -4.02 52.30
CA VAL A 392 4.46 -5.00 52.10
C VAL A 392 5.52 -4.76 53.17
N GLU A 393 5.77 -5.76 54.01
CA GLU A 393 6.84 -5.71 55.04
C GLU A 393 8.21 -6.07 54.43
N LYS A 394 8.28 -7.14 53.62
CA LYS A 394 9.50 -7.62 52.98
C LYS A 394 9.15 -8.28 51.64
N LYS A 395 10.04 -8.19 50.67
CA LYS A 395 9.86 -8.88 49.37
C LYS A 395 11.14 -9.58 48.93
N ILE A 396 10.97 -10.67 48.21
CA ILE A 396 11.98 -11.32 47.36
C ILE A 396 11.58 -11.02 45.95
N PRO A 397 12.33 -10.18 45.17
CA PRO A 397 12.02 -9.86 43.78
C PRO A 397 12.11 -11.09 42.89
N PHE A 398 11.52 -11.04 41.71
CA PHE A 398 11.63 -12.13 40.74
C PHE A 398 13.08 -12.33 40.30
N SER A 399 13.50 -13.58 40.27
CA SER A 399 14.80 -13.98 39.73
C SER A 399 14.63 -15.17 38.80
N SER A 400 15.30 -15.12 37.65
CA SER A 400 15.33 -16.21 36.67
C SER A 400 15.95 -17.48 37.21
N SER A 401 16.85 -17.37 38.21
CA SER A 401 17.49 -18.50 38.88
C SER A 401 16.53 -19.28 39.80
N TYR A 402 15.68 -18.55 40.52
CA TYR A 402 14.71 -19.13 41.45
C TYR A 402 13.33 -19.31 40.84
N LYS A 403 13.00 -18.58 39.71
CA LYS A 403 11.75 -18.65 38.99
C LYS A 403 10.50 -18.32 39.81
N TYR A 404 10.62 -17.57 40.89
CA TYR A 404 9.49 -17.06 41.67
C TYR A 404 9.81 -15.69 42.28
N MET A 405 8.76 -15.03 42.76
CA MET A 405 8.83 -13.89 43.66
C MET A 405 7.96 -14.15 44.89
N ALA A 406 8.26 -13.49 46.02
CA ALA A 406 7.50 -13.59 47.24
C ALA A 406 7.34 -12.22 47.90
N THR A 407 6.20 -11.98 48.55
CA THR A 407 5.93 -10.79 49.35
C THR A 407 5.35 -11.19 50.71
N ARG A 408 5.79 -10.49 51.77
CA ARG A 408 5.30 -10.69 53.13
C ARG A 408 4.39 -9.50 53.51
N HIS A 409 3.23 -9.84 54.09
CA HIS A 409 2.21 -8.89 54.47
C HIS A 409 1.76 -9.13 55.93
N PRO A 410 1.52 -8.06 56.72
CA PRO A 410 1.04 -8.21 58.10
C PRO A 410 -0.39 -8.73 58.17
N GLN A 411 -0.69 -9.55 59.20
CA GLN A 411 -2.04 -9.96 59.58
C GLN A 411 -2.26 -9.70 61.07
N ALA A 412 -3.52 -9.82 61.52
CA ALA A 412 -3.87 -9.61 62.93
C ALA A 412 -3.10 -10.51 63.87
N GLU A 413 -2.82 -11.75 63.46
CA GLU A 413 -1.97 -12.71 64.18
C GLU A 413 -0.86 -13.23 63.24
N GLY A 414 0.34 -12.61 63.27
CA GLY A 414 1.49 -13.00 62.45
C GLY A 414 1.57 -12.26 61.09
N SER A 415 2.04 -12.96 60.08
CA SER A 415 2.18 -12.42 58.68
C SER A 415 1.82 -13.51 57.69
N ILE A 416 1.36 -13.10 56.51
CA ILE A 416 1.15 -13.98 55.37
C ILE A 416 2.20 -13.71 54.31
N ILE A 417 2.74 -14.78 53.74
CA ILE A 417 3.64 -14.73 52.58
C ILE A 417 2.87 -15.17 51.36
N TYR A 418 2.82 -14.30 50.33
CA TYR A 418 2.31 -14.61 49.01
C TYR A 418 3.47 -14.94 48.10
N VAL A 419 3.31 -15.97 47.26
CA VAL A 419 4.34 -16.43 46.31
C VAL A 419 3.68 -16.63 44.96
N LYS A 420 4.30 -16.09 43.91
CA LYS A 420 3.94 -16.37 42.51
C LYS A 420 5.18 -16.79 41.72
N GLY A 421 5.03 -17.72 40.79
CA GLY A 421 6.16 -18.16 39.97
C GLY A 421 5.88 -19.38 39.13
N ALA A 422 6.93 -20.05 38.70
CA ALA A 422 6.83 -21.23 37.86
C ALA A 422 6.12 -22.38 38.64
N PRO A 423 5.07 -22.99 38.06
CA PRO A 423 4.29 -24.03 38.74
C PRO A 423 5.15 -25.18 39.29
N GLU A 424 6.14 -25.63 38.48
CA GLU A 424 7.02 -26.73 38.86
C GLU A 424 7.82 -26.45 40.16
N VAL A 425 8.24 -25.18 40.33
CA VAL A 425 9.01 -24.78 41.53
C VAL A 425 8.09 -24.66 42.74
N LEU A 426 6.92 -24.01 42.58
CA LEU A 426 5.99 -23.83 43.70
C LEU A 426 5.40 -25.17 44.20
N LEU A 427 5.16 -26.12 43.29
CA LEU A 427 4.73 -27.47 43.62
C LEU A 427 5.80 -28.26 44.42
N GLN A 428 7.09 -28.06 44.10
CA GLN A 428 8.17 -28.66 44.87
C GLN A 428 8.25 -28.08 46.28
N LEU A 429 8.02 -26.78 46.45
CA LEU A 429 8.04 -26.08 47.73
C LEU A 429 6.75 -26.28 48.56
N SER A 430 5.73 -26.90 48.00
CA SER A 430 4.39 -27.09 48.61
C SER A 430 4.33 -28.31 49.49
N THR A 431 3.30 -28.33 50.36
CA THR A 431 2.98 -29.46 51.26
C THR A 431 2.15 -30.56 50.59
N LEU A 432 1.87 -30.44 49.31
CA LEU A 432 1.06 -31.39 48.55
C LEU A 432 1.71 -32.79 48.46
N SER A 433 0.88 -33.82 48.46
CA SER A 433 1.33 -35.18 48.14
C SER A 433 1.74 -35.32 46.67
N ASP A 434 2.56 -36.32 46.35
CA ASP A 434 3.05 -36.53 44.97
C ASP A 434 1.91 -36.75 43.95
N ASN A 435 0.82 -37.40 44.36
CA ASN A 435 -0.38 -37.55 43.52
C ASN A 435 -1.06 -36.22 43.23
N GLN A 436 -1.17 -35.33 44.20
CA GLN A 436 -1.72 -33.99 44.04
C GLN A 436 -0.80 -33.11 43.17
N LYS A 437 0.53 -33.18 43.39
CA LYS A 437 1.49 -32.50 42.53
C LYS A 437 1.36 -32.93 41.07
N GLY A 438 1.22 -34.25 40.82
CA GLY A 438 0.98 -34.80 39.47
C GLY A 438 -0.30 -34.26 38.81
N ALA A 439 -1.39 -34.13 39.60
CA ALA A 439 -2.64 -33.57 39.09
C ALA A 439 -2.50 -32.09 38.67
N TRP A 440 -1.85 -31.26 39.49
CA TRP A 440 -1.57 -29.86 39.17
C TRP A 440 -0.60 -29.69 38.00
N GLN A 441 0.42 -30.57 37.91
CA GLN A 441 1.32 -30.59 36.74
C GLN A 441 0.57 -30.91 35.44
N ALA A 442 -0.37 -31.87 35.49
CA ALA A 442 -1.21 -32.18 34.31
C ALA A 442 -2.08 -30.98 33.87
N GLN A 443 -2.65 -30.26 34.85
CA GLN A 443 -3.44 -29.03 34.56
C GLN A 443 -2.55 -27.92 34.00
N ALA A 444 -1.35 -27.72 34.57
CA ALA A 444 -0.39 -26.75 34.02
C ALA A 444 0.02 -27.11 32.60
N ALA A 445 0.23 -28.40 32.29
CA ALA A 445 0.54 -28.87 30.94
C ALA A 445 -0.63 -28.63 29.96
N GLN A 446 -1.89 -28.80 30.40
CA GLN A 446 -3.05 -28.49 29.58
C GLN A 446 -3.16 -26.99 29.22
N LEU A 447 -2.88 -26.11 30.19
CA LEU A 447 -2.84 -24.66 29.94
C LEU A 447 -1.69 -24.29 29.00
N ALA A 448 -0.51 -24.89 29.19
CA ALA A 448 0.64 -24.68 28.31
C ALA A 448 0.38 -25.16 26.86
N GLN A 449 -0.34 -26.30 26.68
CA GLN A 449 -0.75 -26.77 25.37
C GLN A 449 -1.69 -25.78 24.61
N LYS A 450 -2.44 -24.94 25.38
CA LYS A 450 -3.21 -23.84 24.81
C LYS A 450 -2.35 -22.62 24.41
N GLY A 451 -1.02 -22.71 24.51
CA GLY A 451 -0.07 -21.63 24.27
C GLY A 451 0.05 -20.60 25.39
N GLN A 452 -0.51 -20.89 26.58
CA GLN A 452 -0.52 -19.96 27.71
C GLN A 452 0.77 -20.07 28.51
N ARG A 453 1.31 -18.95 28.97
CA ARG A 453 2.31 -18.90 30.01
C ARG A 453 1.64 -19.19 31.35
N VAL A 454 2.01 -20.26 31.99
CA VAL A 454 1.37 -20.69 33.23
C VAL A 454 2.13 -20.16 34.44
N LEU A 455 1.41 -19.47 35.32
CA LEU A 455 1.91 -19.04 36.62
C LEU A 455 1.21 -19.82 37.73
N GLY A 456 1.98 -20.28 38.73
CA GLY A 456 1.48 -20.83 39.95
C GLY A 456 1.37 -19.80 41.08
N PHE A 457 0.43 -20.00 41.98
CA PHE A 457 0.19 -19.18 43.16
C PHE A 457 0.21 -20.05 44.40
N ALA A 458 0.88 -19.56 45.43
CA ALA A 458 0.95 -20.24 46.72
C ALA A 458 1.04 -19.21 47.85
N TYR A 459 0.70 -19.64 49.06
CA TYR A 459 0.80 -18.81 50.25
C TYR A 459 1.26 -19.62 51.46
N LYS A 460 1.67 -18.93 52.54
CA LYS A 460 2.03 -19.50 53.82
C LYS A 460 1.79 -18.47 54.92
N THR A 461 1.09 -18.89 55.98
CA THR A 461 0.97 -18.08 57.19
C THR A 461 2.16 -18.37 58.10
N VAL A 462 2.82 -17.33 58.62
CA VAL A 462 4.02 -17.40 59.43
C VAL A 462 3.88 -16.53 60.68
N THR A 463 4.63 -16.90 61.71
CA THR A 463 4.76 -16.05 62.90
C THR A 463 5.56 -14.81 62.62
N SER A 464 5.39 -13.74 63.39
CA SER A 464 6.08 -12.45 63.18
C SER A 464 7.62 -12.52 63.22
N GLN A 465 8.20 -13.57 63.81
CA GLN A 465 9.64 -13.74 63.97
C GLN A 465 10.36 -14.45 62.80
N GLN A 466 9.64 -15.09 61.87
CA GLN A 466 10.23 -15.83 60.78
C GLN A 466 10.68 -14.89 59.64
N GLU A 467 11.95 -14.86 59.32
CA GLU A 467 12.46 -14.05 58.20
C GLU A 467 12.07 -14.62 56.84
N LEU A 468 11.81 -13.71 55.87
CA LEU A 468 11.55 -14.07 54.47
C LEU A 468 12.93 -14.19 53.74
N THR A 469 13.34 -15.43 53.51
CA THR A 469 14.55 -15.78 52.74
C THR A 469 14.23 -16.94 51.80
N HIS A 470 15.07 -17.19 50.81
CA HIS A 470 14.92 -18.34 49.90
C HIS A 470 14.89 -19.69 50.64
N GLU A 471 15.63 -19.82 51.74
CA GLU A 471 15.71 -21.04 52.55
C GLU A 471 14.47 -21.28 53.40
N THR A 472 13.76 -20.21 53.77
CA THR A 472 12.55 -20.30 54.64
C THR A 472 11.27 -20.53 53.84
N LEU A 473 11.34 -20.43 52.49
CA LEU A 473 10.21 -20.65 51.57
C LEU A 473 10.02 -22.15 51.28
N SER A 474 9.62 -22.92 52.31
CA SER A 474 9.21 -24.31 52.16
C SER A 474 7.88 -24.53 52.90
N GLY A 475 7.16 -25.59 52.58
CA GLY A 475 5.85 -25.89 53.19
C GLY A 475 4.77 -24.90 52.81
N LEU A 476 4.71 -24.52 51.52
CA LEU A 476 3.70 -23.63 50.96
C LEU A 476 2.36 -24.35 50.75
N THR A 477 1.25 -23.65 50.95
CA THR A 477 -0.06 -24.08 50.50
C THR A 477 -0.23 -23.61 49.05
N PHE A 478 -0.36 -24.54 48.10
CA PHE A 478 -0.56 -24.24 46.70
C PHE A 478 -2.00 -23.82 46.47
N ALA A 479 -2.22 -22.62 45.86
CA ALA A 479 -3.55 -22.02 45.76
C ALA A 479 -4.17 -22.21 44.36
N GLY A 480 -3.34 -22.27 43.30
CA GLY A 480 -3.87 -22.42 41.93
C GLY A 480 -2.88 -22.01 40.83
N LEU A 481 -3.41 -22.02 39.60
CA LEU A 481 -2.71 -21.67 38.37
C LEU A 481 -3.45 -20.55 37.63
N ALA A 482 -2.70 -19.71 36.95
CA ALA A 482 -3.27 -18.83 35.89
C ALA A 482 -2.52 -19.04 34.58
N GLY A 483 -3.28 -19.12 33.48
CA GLY A 483 -2.79 -19.13 32.11
C GLY A 483 -2.88 -17.76 31.51
N ILE A 484 -1.77 -17.21 31.04
CA ILE A 484 -1.63 -15.86 30.54
C ILE A 484 -1.13 -15.93 29.09
N ILE A 485 -1.76 -15.23 28.19
CA ILE A 485 -1.38 -15.17 26.78
C ILE A 485 -1.58 -13.76 26.23
N ASP A 486 -0.88 -13.41 25.17
CA ASP A 486 -1.20 -12.27 24.30
C ASP A 486 -2.23 -12.74 23.25
N PRO A 487 -3.53 -12.46 23.40
CA PRO A 487 -4.56 -13.06 22.58
C PRO A 487 -4.61 -12.46 21.19
N PRO A 488 -5.06 -13.24 20.17
CA PRO A 488 -5.30 -12.71 18.82
C PRO A 488 -6.33 -11.57 18.83
N LYS A 489 -6.18 -10.61 17.93
CA LYS A 489 -7.20 -9.60 17.62
C LYS A 489 -8.35 -10.27 16.85
N GLU A 490 -9.60 -10.00 17.19
CA GLU A 490 -10.76 -10.49 16.43
C GLU A 490 -10.72 -10.03 14.96
N SER A 491 -10.27 -8.78 14.73
CA SER A 491 -10.07 -8.25 13.39
C SER A 491 -9.02 -9.02 12.58
N ALA A 492 -7.99 -9.56 13.24
CA ALA A 492 -6.97 -10.39 12.59
C ALA A 492 -7.53 -11.76 12.18
N ILE A 493 -8.32 -12.40 13.05
CA ILE A 493 -9.00 -13.67 12.75
C ILE A 493 -9.89 -13.51 11.52
N GLN A 494 -10.71 -12.45 11.48
CA GLN A 494 -11.56 -12.15 10.33
C GLN A 494 -10.74 -11.90 9.07
N ALA A 495 -9.67 -11.11 9.15
CA ALA A 495 -8.82 -10.78 8.01
C ALA A 495 -8.08 -11.99 7.45
N VAL A 496 -7.61 -12.90 8.31
CA VAL A 496 -7.00 -14.17 7.88
C VAL A 496 -8.01 -15.02 7.11
N LYS A 497 -9.23 -15.15 7.61
CA LYS A 497 -10.31 -15.86 6.92
C LYS A 497 -10.62 -15.24 5.56
N GLU A 498 -10.82 -13.94 5.49
CA GLU A 498 -11.09 -13.21 4.23
C GLU A 498 -9.94 -13.36 3.23
N SER A 499 -8.68 -13.28 3.70
CA SER A 499 -7.50 -13.49 2.86
C SER A 499 -7.44 -14.91 2.30
N GLN A 500 -7.71 -15.91 3.12
CA GLN A 500 -7.73 -17.31 2.70
C GLN A 500 -8.89 -17.62 1.73
N GLU A 501 -10.06 -17.02 1.91
CA GLU A 501 -11.18 -17.09 0.95
C GLU A 501 -10.80 -16.44 -0.39
N ALA A 502 -9.98 -15.40 -0.33
CA ALA A 502 -9.42 -14.74 -1.51
C ALA A 502 -8.26 -15.50 -2.18
N GLY A 503 -7.92 -16.71 -1.69
CA GLY A 503 -6.83 -17.53 -2.21
C GLY A 503 -5.43 -17.06 -1.80
N ILE A 504 -5.31 -16.24 -0.75
CA ILE A 504 -4.04 -15.73 -0.22
C ILE A 504 -3.66 -16.58 1.00
N SER A 505 -2.44 -17.12 1.00
CA SER A 505 -1.89 -17.82 2.15
C SER A 505 -1.40 -16.82 3.20
N VAL A 506 -1.72 -17.04 4.47
CA VAL A 506 -1.22 -16.21 5.56
C VAL A 506 -0.25 -17.05 6.38
N LYS A 507 0.95 -16.52 6.62
CA LYS A 507 2.03 -17.17 7.38
C LYS A 507 2.44 -16.28 8.53
N MET A 508 2.60 -16.89 9.70
CA MET A 508 3.04 -16.21 10.91
C MET A 508 4.51 -16.50 11.18
N ILE A 509 5.28 -15.45 11.41
CA ILE A 509 6.71 -15.52 11.71
C ILE A 509 6.94 -14.85 13.06
N THR A 510 7.51 -15.57 14.05
CA THR A 510 7.65 -15.06 15.41
C THR A 510 8.93 -15.53 16.09
N GLY A 511 9.43 -14.74 17.06
CA GLY A 511 10.49 -15.15 17.99
C GLY A 511 10.02 -16.08 19.11
N ASP A 512 8.71 -16.33 19.25
CA ASP A 512 8.13 -17.16 20.31
C ASP A 512 8.51 -18.63 20.20
N HIS A 513 8.28 -19.35 21.32
CA HIS A 513 8.42 -20.80 21.38
C HIS A 513 7.41 -21.48 20.45
N LYS A 514 7.79 -22.64 19.92
CA LYS A 514 7.03 -23.48 18.99
C LYS A 514 5.58 -23.70 19.40
N ASP A 515 5.36 -24.13 20.65
CA ASP A 515 4.03 -24.50 21.14
C ASP A 515 3.11 -23.26 21.24
N THR A 516 3.66 -22.12 21.70
CA THR A 516 2.92 -20.85 21.73
C THR A 516 2.58 -20.37 20.33
N ALA A 517 3.54 -20.43 19.40
CA ALA A 517 3.35 -20.05 18.03
C ALA A 517 2.29 -20.92 17.33
N GLN A 518 2.34 -22.24 17.58
CA GLN A 518 1.33 -23.17 17.05
C GLN A 518 -0.06 -22.84 17.56
N ALA A 519 -0.22 -22.68 18.88
CA ALA A 519 -1.51 -22.39 19.51
C ALA A 519 -2.11 -21.06 19.01
N ILE A 520 -1.31 -20.01 18.88
CA ILE A 520 -1.74 -18.73 18.32
C ILE A 520 -2.14 -18.90 16.84
N GLY A 521 -1.34 -19.61 16.04
CA GLY A 521 -1.64 -19.90 14.65
C GLY A 521 -2.97 -20.63 14.45
N GLU A 522 -3.28 -21.58 15.33
CA GLU A 522 -4.58 -22.28 15.35
C GLU A 522 -5.73 -21.35 15.74
N GLN A 523 -5.55 -20.51 16.75
CA GLN A 523 -6.57 -19.53 17.19
C GLN A 523 -6.85 -18.47 16.13
N VAL A 524 -5.83 -18.02 15.40
CA VAL A 524 -5.99 -17.06 14.28
C VAL A 524 -6.61 -17.72 13.04
N GLY A 525 -6.58 -19.05 12.96
CA GLY A 525 -7.18 -19.81 11.86
C GLY A 525 -6.25 -20.07 10.67
N LEU A 526 -4.92 -20.17 10.89
CA LEU A 526 -3.98 -20.56 9.87
C LEU A 526 -4.19 -22.04 9.46
N LYS A 527 -3.92 -22.40 8.19
CA LYS A 527 -4.26 -23.74 7.65
C LYS A 527 -3.24 -24.83 8.04
N HIS A 528 -1.94 -24.53 7.90
CA HIS A 528 -0.88 -25.53 8.06
C HIS A 528 -0.11 -25.31 9.36
N THR A 529 -0.80 -25.46 10.51
CA THR A 529 -0.24 -25.23 11.87
C THR A 529 0.36 -26.47 12.50
N LYS A 530 0.02 -27.68 12.01
CA LYS A 530 0.50 -28.95 12.58
C LYS A 530 2.02 -29.11 12.51
N LYS A 531 2.66 -28.54 11.49
CA LYS A 531 4.11 -28.49 11.34
C LYS A 531 4.55 -27.04 11.55
N VAL A 532 5.40 -26.82 12.53
CA VAL A 532 6.04 -25.55 12.81
C VAL A 532 7.53 -25.70 12.49
N LEU A 533 8.10 -24.76 11.73
CA LEU A 533 9.55 -24.71 11.51
C LEU A 533 10.18 -23.76 12.53
N GLU A 534 11.22 -24.25 13.22
CA GLU A 534 12.00 -23.42 14.14
C GLU A 534 13.25 -22.83 13.45
N GLY A 535 13.77 -21.71 13.98
CA GLY A 535 14.94 -21.04 13.42
C GLY A 535 16.14 -21.97 13.22
N LEU A 536 16.44 -22.85 14.19
CA LEU A 536 17.51 -23.84 14.07
C LEU A 536 17.32 -24.84 12.91
N GLU A 537 16.07 -25.21 12.61
CA GLU A 537 15.77 -26.06 11.45
C GLU A 537 15.98 -25.28 10.14
N ILE A 538 15.62 -23.98 10.13
CA ILE A 538 15.84 -23.09 8.99
C ILE A 538 17.35 -22.91 8.72
N ASP A 539 18.17 -22.76 9.77
CA ASP A 539 19.62 -22.64 9.66
C ASP A 539 20.27 -23.90 9.06
N ALA A 540 19.72 -25.07 9.37
CA ALA A 540 20.22 -26.35 8.89
C ALA A 540 19.83 -26.65 7.43
N MET A 541 18.86 -25.92 6.84
CA MET A 541 18.36 -26.14 5.47
C MET A 541 19.12 -25.29 4.45
N SER A 542 19.37 -25.86 3.26
CA SER A 542 19.75 -25.07 2.08
C SER A 542 18.55 -24.18 1.61
N ASP A 543 18.82 -23.19 0.77
CA ASP A 543 17.76 -22.32 0.27
C ASP A 543 16.77 -23.07 -0.63
N GLU A 544 17.23 -24.12 -1.36
CA GLU A 544 16.38 -24.99 -2.16
C GLU A 544 15.48 -25.88 -1.29
N GLU A 545 16.00 -26.41 -0.18
CA GLU A 545 15.23 -27.18 0.77
C GLU A 545 14.20 -26.32 1.49
N LEU A 546 14.60 -25.11 1.90
CA LEU A 546 13.70 -24.15 2.52
C LEU A 546 12.55 -23.79 1.55
N ALA A 547 12.85 -23.55 0.26
CA ALA A 547 11.83 -23.25 -0.76
C ALA A 547 10.76 -24.35 -0.88
N GLN A 548 11.15 -25.63 -0.73
CA GLN A 548 10.19 -26.75 -0.75
C GLN A 548 9.32 -26.84 0.50
N HIS A 549 9.82 -26.34 1.65
CA HIS A 549 9.13 -26.43 2.94
C HIS A 549 8.23 -25.24 3.21
N VAL A 550 8.60 -24.03 2.78
CA VAL A 550 7.84 -22.78 3.10
C VAL A 550 6.40 -22.78 2.56
N GLN A 551 6.11 -23.57 1.51
CA GLN A 551 4.74 -23.66 0.98
C GLN A 551 3.83 -24.50 1.89
N LYS A 552 4.39 -25.47 2.62
CA LYS A 552 3.65 -26.46 3.41
C LYS A 552 3.52 -26.11 4.89
N VAL A 553 4.06 -24.95 5.30
CA VAL A 553 4.12 -24.51 6.70
C VAL A 553 3.60 -23.06 6.77
N ASP A 554 2.74 -22.79 7.74
CA ASP A 554 2.20 -21.45 7.96
C ASP A 554 2.66 -20.82 9.27
N VAL A 555 3.46 -21.55 10.09
CA VAL A 555 3.98 -21.07 11.37
C VAL A 555 5.48 -21.27 11.45
N PHE A 556 6.22 -20.18 11.68
CA PHE A 556 7.66 -20.14 11.86
C PHE A 556 7.98 -19.57 13.25
N ALA A 557 8.69 -20.36 14.11
CA ALA A 557 8.95 -20.05 15.51
C ALA A 557 10.44 -19.81 15.78
N ARG A 558 10.78 -19.08 16.82
CA ARG A 558 12.18 -18.75 17.22
C ARG A 558 13.00 -18.19 16.06
N THR A 559 12.37 -17.34 15.24
CA THR A 559 13.01 -16.75 14.06
C THR A 559 13.84 -15.53 14.41
N THR A 560 14.95 -15.36 13.69
CA THR A 560 15.77 -14.14 13.66
C THR A 560 15.38 -13.24 12.48
N PRO A 561 15.87 -12.00 12.40
CA PRO A 561 15.68 -11.15 11.22
C PRO A 561 16.17 -11.78 9.92
N GLU A 562 17.28 -12.50 9.95
CA GLU A 562 17.85 -13.22 8.80
C GLU A 562 16.91 -14.33 8.32
N HIS A 563 16.29 -15.07 9.25
CA HIS A 563 15.29 -16.08 8.89
C HIS A 563 14.09 -15.45 8.20
N LYS A 564 13.60 -14.28 8.65
CA LYS A 564 12.50 -13.55 7.98
C LYS A 564 12.86 -13.23 6.52
N LEU A 565 14.07 -12.75 6.28
CA LEU A 565 14.57 -12.46 4.92
C LEU A 565 14.66 -13.73 4.05
N ARG A 566 15.19 -14.84 4.60
CA ARG A 566 15.31 -16.13 3.89
C ARG A 566 13.95 -16.70 3.54
N ILE A 567 12.96 -16.65 4.46
CA ILE A 567 11.58 -17.11 4.22
C ILE A 567 10.93 -16.32 3.07
N VAL A 568 11.03 -14.98 3.09
CA VAL A 568 10.51 -14.13 2.02
C VAL A 568 11.16 -14.48 0.68
N THR A 569 12.48 -14.61 0.65
CA THR A 569 13.22 -14.96 -0.57
C THR A 569 12.83 -16.34 -1.10
N ALA A 570 12.68 -17.33 -0.23
CA ALA A 570 12.28 -18.68 -0.60
C ALA A 570 10.87 -18.72 -1.21
N LEU A 571 9.94 -17.94 -0.67
CA LEU A 571 8.58 -17.81 -1.23
C LEU A 571 8.61 -17.13 -2.61
N GLN A 572 9.39 -16.05 -2.77
CA GLN A 572 9.56 -15.37 -4.06
C GLN A 572 10.20 -16.29 -5.13
N ASN A 573 11.16 -17.13 -4.74
CA ASN A 573 11.77 -18.13 -5.63
C ASN A 573 10.77 -19.19 -6.13
N ASN A 574 9.72 -19.43 -5.35
CA ASN A 574 8.59 -20.30 -5.75
C ASN A 574 7.56 -19.56 -6.65
N GLY A 575 7.80 -18.30 -7.01
CA GLY A 575 6.90 -17.50 -7.83
C GLY A 575 5.76 -16.84 -7.07
N GLU A 576 5.80 -16.86 -5.73
CA GLU A 576 4.80 -16.18 -4.89
C GLU A 576 5.03 -14.68 -4.87
N ILE A 577 3.94 -13.92 -4.77
CA ILE A 577 3.95 -12.47 -4.55
C ILE A 577 3.75 -12.24 -3.06
N VAL A 578 4.81 -11.80 -2.40
CA VAL A 578 4.90 -11.79 -0.94
C VAL A 578 4.65 -10.39 -0.38
N GLY A 579 3.63 -10.28 0.47
CA GLY A 579 3.48 -9.16 1.41
C GLY A 579 4.16 -9.52 2.74
N MET A 580 4.95 -8.61 3.31
CA MET A 580 5.58 -8.79 4.62
C MET A 580 5.18 -7.67 5.56
N THR A 581 4.68 -8.00 6.77
CA THR A 581 4.40 -7.01 7.80
C THR A 581 5.49 -6.97 8.86
N GLY A 582 5.73 -5.80 9.43
CA GLY A 582 6.66 -5.64 10.56
C GLY A 582 6.50 -4.29 11.24
N ASP A 583 6.97 -4.18 12.49
CA ASP A 583 6.94 -2.97 13.31
C ASP A 583 8.34 -2.59 13.85
N GLY A 584 9.24 -3.56 13.98
CA GLY A 584 10.58 -3.39 14.53
C GLY A 584 11.65 -3.11 13.47
N VAL A 585 12.73 -2.47 13.87
CA VAL A 585 13.93 -2.24 13.05
C VAL A 585 14.42 -3.52 12.39
N ASN A 586 14.32 -4.63 13.10
CA ASN A 586 14.74 -5.97 12.68
C ASN A 586 13.96 -6.50 11.46
N ASP A 587 12.79 -5.93 11.16
CA ASP A 587 11.94 -6.34 10.05
C ASP A 587 12.26 -5.59 8.74
N ALA A 588 12.94 -4.45 8.82
CA ALA A 588 13.19 -3.58 7.69
C ALA A 588 13.84 -4.28 6.47
N PRO A 589 14.85 -5.17 6.63
CA PRO A 589 15.42 -5.90 5.50
C PRO A 589 14.41 -6.81 4.79
N ALA A 590 13.58 -7.52 5.56
CA ALA A 590 12.54 -8.41 5.02
C ALA A 590 11.40 -7.62 4.35
N LEU A 591 10.99 -6.47 4.94
CA LEU A 591 10.02 -5.54 4.35
C LEU A 591 10.50 -4.99 3.01
N LYS A 592 11.75 -4.55 2.93
CA LYS A 592 12.34 -4.01 1.69
C LYS A 592 12.51 -5.08 0.61
N LYS A 593 12.73 -6.34 0.99
CA LYS A 593 12.88 -7.48 0.08
C LYS A 593 11.55 -7.96 -0.47
N ALA A 594 10.48 -7.91 0.32
CA ALA A 594 9.15 -8.34 -0.09
C ALA A 594 8.65 -7.58 -1.32
N ASP A 595 7.67 -8.13 -2.04
CA ASP A 595 7.01 -7.46 -3.16
C ASP A 595 6.15 -6.30 -2.69
N VAL A 596 5.61 -6.39 -1.46
CA VAL A 596 4.95 -5.30 -0.74
C VAL A 596 5.37 -5.34 0.72
N GLY A 597 6.25 -4.43 1.14
CA GLY A 597 6.53 -4.19 2.55
C GLY A 597 5.40 -3.41 3.21
N ILE A 598 4.97 -3.84 4.39
CA ILE A 598 3.84 -3.27 5.14
C ILE A 598 4.28 -2.94 6.55
N ALA A 599 4.30 -1.66 6.92
CA ALA A 599 4.68 -1.19 8.25
C ALA A 599 3.46 -0.81 9.08
N MET A 600 3.59 -0.97 10.41
CA MET A 600 2.64 -0.40 11.36
C MET A 600 2.83 1.13 11.44
N GLY A 601 1.73 1.88 11.54
CA GLY A 601 1.76 3.34 11.52
C GLY A 601 1.97 3.94 12.92
N ILE A 602 1.35 3.34 13.95
CA ILE A 602 1.41 3.82 15.34
C ILE A 602 2.62 3.22 16.06
N LYS A 603 2.78 1.89 16.01
CA LYS A 603 3.83 1.16 16.74
C LYS A 603 5.11 0.98 15.93
N GLY A 604 5.03 1.12 14.60
CA GLY A 604 6.18 0.92 13.71
C GLY A 604 7.26 1.97 13.90
N SER A 605 8.52 1.53 13.93
CA SER A 605 9.67 2.42 13.92
C SER A 605 9.72 3.22 12.61
N GLU A 606 10.35 4.39 12.63
CA GLU A 606 10.49 5.22 11.42
C GLU A 606 11.23 4.47 10.30
N VAL A 607 12.14 3.60 10.66
CA VAL A 607 12.88 2.73 9.71
C VAL A 607 11.98 1.75 9.00
N THR A 608 11.11 1.05 9.73
CA THR A 608 10.13 0.14 9.11
C THR A 608 9.16 0.90 8.23
N LYS A 609 8.70 2.07 8.69
CA LYS A 609 7.88 2.96 7.87
C LYS A 609 8.60 3.37 6.59
N GLN A 610 9.90 3.72 6.64
CA GLN A 610 10.68 4.08 5.44
C GLN A 610 10.91 2.90 4.49
N ALA A 611 11.22 1.73 5.01
CA ALA A 611 11.46 0.52 4.23
C ALA A 611 10.20 -0.02 3.52
N ALA A 612 9.02 0.25 4.09
CA ALA A 612 7.75 -0.29 3.63
C ALA A 612 7.19 0.46 2.40
N ASP A 613 6.41 -0.24 1.58
CA ASP A 613 5.61 0.30 0.47
C ASP A 613 4.24 0.79 0.93
N MET A 614 3.73 0.23 2.01
CA MET A 614 2.44 0.58 2.61
C MET A 614 2.58 0.75 4.12
N VAL A 615 1.88 1.73 4.68
CA VAL A 615 1.80 1.97 6.13
C VAL A 615 0.36 1.85 6.58
N LEU A 616 0.12 1.07 7.64
CA LEU A 616 -1.20 0.89 8.26
C LEU A 616 -1.41 1.96 9.34
N ALA A 617 -2.16 3.02 9.04
CA ALA A 617 -2.35 4.13 9.97
C ALA A 617 -3.07 3.73 11.28
N ASP A 618 -3.78 2.59 11.28
CA ASP A 618 -4.57 2.06 12.40
C ASP A 618 -3.96 0.81 13.06
N ASP A 619 -2.76 0.38 12.67
CA ASP A 619 -2.11 -0.86 13.11
C ASP A 619 -3.00 -2.11 13.04
N ASN A 620 -3.93 -2.12 12.09
CA ASN A 620 -4.92 -3.17 11.98
C ASN A 620 -4.65 -4.09 10.77
N PHE A 621 -4.40 -5.37 11.04
CA PHE A 621 -4.17 -6.36 9.99
C PHE A 621 -5.33 -6.48 8.99
N HIS A 622 -6.59 -6.20 9.41
CA HIS A 622 -7.75 -6.19 8.51
C HIS A 622 -7.65 -5.14 7.39
N THR A 623 -6.93 -4.06 7.64
CA THR A 623 -6.68 -3.02 6.62
C THR A 623 -5.89 -3.55 5.43
N ILE A 624 -5.07 -4.60 5.60
CA ILE A 624 -4.39 -5.30 4.50
C ILE A 624 -5.41 -5.98 3.58
N ALA A 625 -6.37 -6.70 4.14
CA ALA A 625 -7.42 -7.35 3.35
C ALA A 625 -8.25 -6.33 2.55
N LYS A 626 -8.54 -5.17 3.15
CA LYS A 626 -9.20 -4.05 2.45
C LYS A 626 -8.33 -3.50 1.31
N ALA A 627 -7.04 -3.31 1.56
CA ALA A 627 -6.09 -2.82 0.55
C ALA A 627 -5.97 -3.80 -0.63
N VAL A 628 -5.92 -5.10 -0.36
CA VAL A 628 -5.94 -6.15 -1.40
C VAL A 628 -7.22 -6.07 -2.24
N LYS A 629 -8.38 -5.98 -1.58
CA LYS A 629 -9.68 -5.83 -2.25
C LYS A 629 -9.70 -4.61 -3.17
N GLU A 630 -9.18 -3.51 -2.69
CA GLU A 630 -9.11 -2.26 -3.43
C GLU A 630 -8.12 -2.36 -4.61
N GLY A 631 -6.95 -2.97 -4.41
CA GLY A 631 -5.99 -3.25 -5.49
C GLY A 631 -6.59 -4.10 -6.61
N ARG A 632 -7.36 -5.14 -6.26
CA ARG A 632 -8.10 -5.97 -7.22
C ARG A 632 -9.18 -5.17 -7.96
N ARG A 633 -9.94 -4.31 -7.25
CA ARG A 633 -10.95 -3.42 -7.86
C ARG A 633 -10.32 -2.48 -8.88
N ILE A 634 -9.20 -1.85 -8.52
CA ILE A 634 -8.48 -0.93 -9.39
C ILE A 634 -8.04 -1.65 -10.66
N PHE A 635 -7.43 -2.82 -10.52
CA PHE A 635 -7.01 -3.62 -11.67
C PHE A 635 -8.19 -4.04 -12.57
N ASP A 636 -9.30 -4.49 -11.98
CA ASP A 636 -10.52 -4.83 -12.72
C ASP A 636 -11.03 -3.62 -13.51
N ASN A 637 -11.01 -2.42 -12.92
CA ASN A 637 -11.46 -1.20 -13.58
C ASN A 637 -10.49 -0.77 -14.69
N LEU A 638 -9.17 -0.95 -14.50
CA LEU A 638 -8.17 -0.76 -15.55
C LEU A 638 -8.43 -1.70 -16.74
N LYS A 639 -8.69 -2.98 -16.48
CA LYS A 639 -9.02 -3.96 -17.52
C LYS A 639 -10.30 -3.61 -18.28
N LYS A 640 -11.34 -3.14 -17.60
CA LYS A 640 -12.59 -2.65 -18.21
C LYS A 640 -12.32 -1.44 -19.12
N THR A 641 -11.52 -0.49 -18.65
CA THR A 641 -11.16 0.72 -19.39
C THR A 641 -10.35 0.39 -20.65
N ILE A 642 -9.36 -0.49 -20.56
CA ILE A 642 -8.59 -0.94 -21.73
C ILE A 642 -9.51 -1.66 -22.74
N THR A 643 -10.40 -2.54 -22.25
CA THR A 643 -11.36 -3.26 -23.08
C THR A 643 -12.36 -2.33 -23.75
N PHE A 644 -12.65 -1.17 -23.16
CA PHE A 644 -13.47 -0.13 -23.77
C PHE A 644 -12.70 0.65 -24.85
N PHE A 645 -11.49 1.13 -24.56
CA PHE A 645 -10.72 2.01 -25.44
C PHE A 645 -10.31 1.35 -26.77
N LEU A 646 -9.78 0.14 -26.69
CA LEU A 646 -9.18 -0.49 -27.88
C LEU A 646 -10.19 -0.76 -29.00
N PRO A 647 -11.40 -1.30 -28.75
CA PRO A 647 -12.39 -1.48 -29.81
C PRO A 647 -12.90 -0.16 -30.39
N THR A 648 -13.03 0.86 -29.55
CA THR A 648 -13.54 2.18 -30.00
C THR A 648 -12.56 2.89 -30.91
N SER A 649 -11.26 2.84 -30.61
CA SER A 649 -10.18 3.36 -31.46
C SER A 649 -10.04 2.55 -32.75
N LEU A 650 -10.07 1.22 -32.64
CA LEU A 650 -9.96 0.35 -33.82
C LEU A 650 -11.14 0.53 -34.78
N ALA A 651 -12.37 0.72 -34.28
CA ALA A 651 -13.55 0.97 -35.12
C ALA A 651 -13.38 2.22 -35.98
N GLN A 652 -12.92 3.32 -35.39
CA GLN A 652 -12.68 4.57 -36.11
C GLN A 652 -11.59 4.42 -37.18
N GLY A 653 -10.48 3.71 -36.86
CA GLY A 653 -9.42 3.45 -37.83
C GLY A 653 -9.88 2.56 -38.98
N LEU A 654 -10.65 1.50 -38.67
CA LEU A 654 -11.18 0.58 -39.70
C LEU A 654 -12.10 1.28 -40.68
N ILE A 655 -12.89 2.29 -40.26
CA ILE A 655 -13.74 3.09 -41.16
C ILE A 655 -12.88 3.84 -42.18
N VAL A 656 -11.78 4.44 -41.74
CA VAL A 656 -10.86 5.18 -42.64
C VAL A 656 -10.16 4.20 -43.60
N VAL A 657 -9.68 3.06 -43.07
CA VAL A 657 -9.07 2.01 -43.90
C VAL A 657 -10.03 1.51 -44.97
N TRP A 658 -11.29 1.22 -44.61
CA TRP A 658 -12.31 0.74 -45.50
C TRP A 658 -12.60 1.77 -46.63
N ALA A 659 -12.75 3.04 -46.27
CA ALA A 659 -13.00 4.09 -47.23
C ALA A 659 -11.85 4.22 -48.26
N LEU A 660 -10.59 4.14 -47.82
CA LEU A 660 -9.41 4.16 -48.68
C LEU A 660 -9.35 2.95 -49.64
N LEU A 661 -9.63 1.74 -49.08
CA LEU A 661 -9.62 0.51 -49.90
C LEU A 661 -10.71 0.49 -50.96
N MET A 662 -11.89 1.07 -50.67
CA MET A 662 -13.05 1.13 -51.58
C MET A 662 -13.12 2.40 -52.47
N ASN A 663 -12.14 3.30 -52.32
CA ASN A 663 -12.11 4.58 -52.99
C ASN A 663 -13.35 5.46 -52.74
N HIS A 664 -13.83 5.42 -51.49
CA HIS A 664 -14.96 6.26 -51.07
C HIS A 664 -14.44 7.57 -50.44
N PRO A 665 -15.22 8.66 -50.44
CA PRO A 665 -14.91 9.86 -49.68
C PRO A 665 -14.68 9.53 -48.19
N LEU A 666 -13.86 10.32 -47.49
CA LEU A 666 -13.63 10.13 -46.09
C LEU A 666 -14.93 10.20 -45.28
N PRO A 667 -15.31 9.12 -44.60
CA PRO A 667 -16.58 9.04 -43.90
C PRO A 667 -16.62 9.88 -42.63
N LEU A 668 -15.44 10.27 -42.12
CA LEU A 668 -15.25 11.23 -41.03
C LEU A 668 -14.03 12.10 -41.35
N THR A 669 -14.13 13.38 -41.04
CA THR A 669 -12.99 14.28 -41.10
C THR A 669 -12.04 14.07 -39.91
N PRO A 670 -10.75 14.44 -40.01
CA PRO A 670 -9.81 14.37 -38.87
C PRO A 670 -10.34 15.13 -37.65
N VAL A 671 -11.03 16.26 -37.84
CA VAL A 671 -11.65 17.06 -36.79
C VAL A 671 -12.77 16.29 -36.05
N GLN A 672 -13.62 15.61 -36.82
CA GLN A 672 -14.70 14.79 -36.26
C GLN A 672 -14.16 13.60 -35.46
N ILE A 673 -13.10 12.96 -35.92
CA ILE A 673 -12.42 11.88 -35.20
C ILE A 673 -11.80 12.42 -33.90
N LEU A 674 -11.12 13.56 -33.94
CA LEU A 674 -10.59 14.24 -32.76
C LEU A 674 -11.71 14.57 -31.75
N TRP A 675 -12.85 15.07 -32.23
CA TRP A 675 -14.01 15.32 -31.36
C TRP A 675 -14.48 14.05 -30.66
N VAL A 676 -14.65 12.94 -31.40
CA VAL A 676 -15.06 11.65 -30.84
C VAL A 676 -14.07 11.24 -29.76
N ASN A 677 -12.76 11.24 -30.02
CA ASN A 677 -11.74 10.83 -29.07
C ASN A 677 -11.74 11.71 -27.82
N MET A 678 -11.79 13.04 -27.98
CA MET A 678 -11.80 13.97 -26.86
C MET A 678 -13.03 13.77 -25.96
N VAL A 679 -14.24 13.73 -26.56
CA VAL A 679 -15.48 13.63 -25.79
C VAL A 679 -15.60 12.29 -25.08
N THR A 680 -15.24 11.19 -25.74
CA THR A 680 -15.31 9.85 -25.14
C THR A 680 -14.24 9.66 -24.07
N THR A 681 -13.05 10.23 -24.24
CA THR A 681 -12.01 10.20 -23.21
C THR A 681 -12.44 10.96 -21.96
N ILE A 682 -12.94 12.18 -22.09
CA ILE A 682 -13.32 13.02 -20.96
C ILE A 682 -14.55 12.49 -20.23
N THR A 683 -15.52 11.90 -20.93
CA THR A 683 -16.79 11.46 -20.35
C THR A 683 -16.81 9.97 -20.02
N LEU A 684 -16.65 9.09 -21.01
CA LEU A 684 -16.95 7.66 -20.87
C LEU A 684 -15.84 6.88 -20.14
N SER A 685 -14.58 7.14 -20.49
CA SER A 685 -13.46 6.35 -19.98
C SER A 685 -13.24 6.55 -18.49
N TYR A 686 -13.41 7.79 -18.04
CA TYR A 686 -13.28 8.18 -16.65
C TYR A 686 -14.32 7.50 -15.76
N ALA A 687 -15.53 7.33 -16.25
CA ALA A 687 -16.65 6.74 -15.49
C ALA A 687 -16.40 5.30 -15.07
N LEU A 688 -15.65 4.51 -15.85
CA LEU A 688 -15.32 3.11 -15.52
C LEU A 688 -14.36 2.99 -14.32
N GLY A 689 -13.55 4.01 -14.04
CA GLY A 689 -12.67 4.07 -12.87
C GLY A 689 -13.43 4.06 -11.54
N PHE A 690 -14.67 4.55 -11.51
CA PHE A 690 -15.51 4.62 -10.32
C PHE A 690 -16.39 3.38 -10.08
N GLU A 691 -16.23 2.32 -10.87
CA GLU A 691 -16.97 1.08 -10.62
C GLU A 691 -16.53 0.45 -9.29
N LYS A 692 -17.50 0.02 -8.50
CA LYS A 692 -17.26 -0.65 -7.21
C LYS A 692 -16.72 -2.06 -7.41
N ALA A 693 -16.04 -2.59 -6.39
CA ALA A 693 -15.65 -3.98 -6.33
C ALA A 693 -16.87 -4.89 -6.48
N SER A 694 -16.76 -5.95 -7.25
CA SER A 694 -17.84 -6.95 -7.34
C SER A 694 -17.86 -7.83 -6.07
N ALA A 695 -19.01 -8.43 -5.76
CA ALA A 695 -19.19 -9.24 -4.55
C ALA A 695 -18.25 -10.46 -4.50
N ASP A 696 -17.74 -10.90 -5.63
CA ASP A 696 -16.84 -12.05 -5.77
C ASP A 696 -15.35 -11.66 -5.81
N THR A 697 -15.00 -10.37 -5.70
CA THR A 697 -13.62 -9.89 -5.80
C THR A 697 -12.68 -10.59 -4.80
N MET A 698 -13.14 -10.85 -3.57
CA MET A 698 -12.39 -11.54 -2.52
C MET A 698 -12.70 -13.06 -2.45
N LYS A 699 -13.38 -13.62 -3.46
CA LYS A 699 -13.62 -15.07 -3.60
C LYS A 699 -12.87 -15.68 -4.77
N ARG A 700 -12.21 -14.86 -5.56
CA ARG A 700 -11.37 -15.27 -6.69
C ARG A 700 -9.93 -15.42 -6.23
N PRO A 701 -9.16 -16.41 -6.76
CA PRO A 701 -7.74 -16.51 -6.48
C PRO A 701 -6.99 -15.28 -7.01
N PRO A 702 -5.78 -15.00 -6.50
CA PRO A 702 -4.92 -13.98 -7.05
C PRO A 702 -4.66 -14.20 -8.54
N ARG A 703 -4.47 -13.11 -9.27
CA ARG A 703 -4.12 -13.20 -10.69
C ARG A 703 -2.65 -13.59 -10.87
N ASP A 704 -2.35 -14.25 -11.98
CA ASP A 704 -0.98 -14.44 -12.41
C ASP A 704 -0.40 -13.10 -12.90
N VAL A 705 0.72 -12.66 -12.33
CA VAL A 705 1.42 -11.41 -12.70
C VAL A 705 1.95 -11.46 -14.13
N ASN A 706 2.24 -12.67 -14.63
CA ASN A 706 2.72 -12.90 -15.99
C ASN A 706 1.58 -12.88 -17.02
N GLU A 707 0.31 -12.93 -16.59
CA GLU A 707 -0.83 -12.83 -17.50
C GLU A 707 -0.75 -11.53 -18.31
N GLY A 708 -0.86 -11.65 -19.62
CA GLY A 708 -0.89 -10.50 -20.53
C GLY A 708 -2.12 -9.63 -20.26
N ILE A 709 -2.00 -8.32 -20.47
CA ILE A 709 -3.14 -7.40 -20.37
C ILE A 709 -4.26 -7.79 -21.33
N LEU A 710 -3.89 -8.26 -22.51
CA LEU A 710 -4.81 -8.72 -23.55
C LEU A 710 -4.77 -10.25 -23.65
N THR A 711 -5.88 -10.89 -23.29
CA THR A 711 -6.09 -12.31 -23.51
C THR A 711 -6.57 -12.57 -24.96
N LYS A 712 -6.49 -13.81 -25.45
CA LYS A 712 -7.05 -14.17 -26.76
C LYS A 712 -8.52 -13.80 -26.89
N TYR A 713 -9.27 -13.96 -25.81
CA TYR A 713 -10.67 -13.54 -25.74
C TYR A 713 -10.82 -12.02 -25.84
N SER A 714 -9.98 -11.26 -25.15
CA SER A 714 -10.00 -9.77 -25.26
C SER A 714 -9.72 -9.32 -26.70
N ILE A 715 -8.76 -9.92 -27.39
CA ILE A 715 -8.45 -9.61 -28.79
C ILE A 715 -9.66 -9.92 -29.70
N PHE A 716 -10.27 -11.08 -29.52
CA PHE A 716 -11.51 -11.41 -30.27
C PHE A 716 -12.60 -10.36 -30.04
N ARG A 717 -12.82 -9.98 -28.75
CA ARG A 717 -13.81 -8.98 -28.38
C ARG A 717 -13.50 -7.61 -28.99
N ILE A 718 -12.23 -7.18 -29.00
CA ILE A 718 -11.80 -5.93 -29.62
C ILE A 718 -12.20 -5.91 -31.10
N VAL A 719 -11.89 -6.97 -31.84
CA VAL A 719 -12.14 -7.02 -33.28
C VAL A 719 -13.65 -7.04 -33.58
N TYR A 720 -14.42 -7.94 -32.97
CA TYR A 720 -15.83 -8.07 -33.32
C TYR A 720 -16.65 -6.83 -32.89
N VAL A 721 -16.35 -6.23 -31.73
CA VAL A 721 -17.04 -5.01 -31.29
C VAL A 721 -16.71 -3.84 -32.21
N SER A 722 -15.44 -3.72 -32.65
CA SER A 722 -15.05 -2.70 -33.65
C SER A 722 -15.87 -2.83 -34.93
N VAL A 723 -16.08 -4.05 -35.39
CA VAL A 723 -16.92 -4.34 -36.58
C VAL A 723 -18.39 -3.99 -36.32
N LEU A 724 -18.91 -4.32 -35.13
CA LEU A 724 -20.31 -3.98 -34.75
C LEU A 724 -20.54 -2.47 -34.64
N ILE A 725 -19.56 -1.70 -34.19
CA ILE A 725 -19.65 -0.23 -34.14
C ILE A 725 -19.59 0.36 -35.56
N MET A 726 -18.67 -0.16 -36.39
CA MET A 726 -18.35 0.38 -37.69
C MET A 726 -19.41 0.03 -38.75
N VAL A 727 -19.66 -1.26 -38.99
CA VAL A 727 -20.36 -1.72 -40.21
C VAL A 727 -21.81 -1.25 -40.29
N PRO A 728 -22.64 -1.43 -39.25
CA PRO A 728 -24.04 -1.00 -39.32
C PRO A 728 -24.14 0.53 -39.44
N GLY A 729 -23.36 1.28 -38.67
CA GLY A 729 -23.36 2.75 -38.74
C GLY A 729 -22.97 3.27 -40.11
N TYR A 730 -21.93 2.69 -40.72
CA TYR A 730 -21.47 3.06 -42.05
C TYR A 730 -22.48 2.71 -43.14
N LEU A 731 -23.05 1.50 -43.15
CA LEU A 731 -24.05 1.07 -44.12
C LEU A 731 -25.34 1.90 -44.05
N MET A 732 -25.77 2.32 -42.86
CA MET A 732 -26.91 3.20 -42.67
C MET A 732 -26.58 4.62 -43.18
N ALA A 733 -25.40 5.12 -42.92
CA ALA A 733 -24.99 6.46 -43.40
C ALA A 733 -24.99 6.57 -44.91
N LEU A 734 -24.62 5.52 -45.67
CA LEU A 734 -24.62 5.48 -47.13
C LEU A 734 -26.02 5.64 -47.75
N GLN A 735 -27.10 5.47 -46.97
CA GLN A 735 -28.48 5.63 -47.47
C GLN A 735 -28.91 7.08 -47.60
N PHE A 736 -28.13 8.04 -47.10
CA PHE A 736 -28.44 9.45 -47.10
C PHE A 736 -27.66 10.16 -48.20
N GLU A 737 -28.33 11.17 -48.83
CA GLU A 737 -27.70 12.07 -49.80
C GLU A 737 -26.99 13.21 -49.06
N GLY A 738 -25.76 13.52 -49.48
CA GLY A 738 -24.96 14.62 -48.92
C GLY A 738 -23.93 14.17 -47.91
N GLN A 739 -22.66 14.48 -48.20
CA GLN A 739 -21.52 14.05 -47.40
C GLN A 739 -21.58 14.52 -45.94
N ALA A 740 -21.96 15.77 -45.69
CA ALA A 740 -22.07 16.33 -44.35
C ALA A 740 -23.12 15.59 -43.48
N LEU A 741 -24.26 15.18 -44.11
CA LEU A 741 -25.28 14.40 -43.40
C LEU A 741 -24.79 12.98 -43.07
N GLN A 742 -24.12 12.30 -44.01
CA GLN A 742 -23.52 10.98 -43.80
C GLN A 742 -22.48 11.01 -42.67
N GLN A 743 -21.62 12.01 -42.67
CA GLN A 743 -20.59 12.21 -41.63
C GLN A 743 -21.22 12.48 -40.26
N THR A 744 -22.27 13.34 -40.21
CA THR A 744 -22.98 13.64 -38.95
C THR A 744 -23.67 12.42 -38.39
N PHE A 745 -24.40 11.67 -39.25
CA PHE A 745 -25.05 10.43 -38.85
C PHE A 745 -24.04 9.41 -38.30
N LEU A 746 -22.94 9.22 -39.01
CA LEU A 746 -21.89 8.26 -38.64
C LEU A 746 -21.22 8.67 -37.33
N LEU A 747 -20.87 9.95 -37.17
CA LEU A 747 -20.30 10.49 -35.93
C LEU A 747 -21.22 10.21 -34.74
N GLN A 748 -22.51 10.50 -34.83
CA GLN A 748 -23.48 10.27 -33.78
C GLN A 748 -23.65 8.76 -33.49
N SER A 749 -23.71 7.95 -34.56
CA SER A 749 -23.83 6.50 -34.48
C SER A 749 -22.66 5.89 -33.71
N ILE A 750 -21.41 6.30 -33.98
CA ILE A 750 -20.21 5.84 -33.33
C ILE A 750 -20.20 6.24 -31.85
N VAL A 751 -20.43 7.52 -31.51
CA VAL A 751 -20.38 8.01 -30.13
C VAL A 751 -21.45 7.35 -29.26
N LEU A 752 -22.66 7.20 -29.76
CA LEU A 752 -23.74 6.58 -29.00
C LEU A 752 -23.55 5.06 -28.88
N ALA A 753 -22.99 4.40 -29.91
CA ALA A 753 -22.58 2.99 -29.84
C ALA A 753 -21.45 2.78 -28.80
N GLN A 754 -20.48 3.68 -28.70
CA GLN A 754 -19.45 3.68 -27.68
C GLN A 754 -20.06 3.85 -26.27
N ALA A 755 -21.06 4.74 -26.11
CA ALA A 755 -21.77 4.91 -24.84
C ALA A 755 -22.48 3.65 -24.41
N ALA A 756 -23.14 2.92 -25.32
CA ALA A 756 -23.77 1.62 -25.05
C ALA A 756 -22.71 0.55 -24.69
N TYR A 757 -21.64 0.50 -25.47
CA TYR A 757 -20.53 -0.43 -25.20
C TYR A 757 -19.85 -0.18 -23.86
N MET A 758 -19.71 1.08 -23.43
CA MET A 758 -19.21 1.43 -22.11
C MET A 758 -20.10 0.81 -21.02
N ILE A 759 -21.42 0.83 -21.17
CA ILE A 759 -22.33 0.15 -20.24
C ILE A 759 -22.07 -1.37 -20.23
N ASN A 760 -21.81 -1.99 -21.38
CA ASN A 760 -21.41 -3.40 -21.43
C ASN A 760 -20.07 -3.65 -20.73
N CYS A 761 -19.10 -2.74 -20.79
CA CYS A 761 -17.79 -2.89 -20.16
C CYS A 761 -17.80 -2.78 -18.63
N ARG A 762 -18.89 -2.32 -17.99
CA ARG A 762 -19.03 -2.30 -16.53
C ARG A 762 -18.85 -3.69 -15.91
N LYS A 763 -19.33 -4.71 -16.58
CA LYS A 763 -19.10 -6.12 -16.24
C LYS A 763 -18.64 -6.86 -17.49
N LEU A 764 -17.45 -7.45 -17.44
CA LEU A 764 -16.84 -8.05 -18.62
C LEU A 764 -17.43 -9.42 -19.00
N VAL A 765 -17.93 -10.16 -18.03
CA VAL A 765 -18.47 -11.52 -18.21
C VAL A 765 -19.93 -11.62 -17.77
N ASP A 766 -20.32 -10.92 -16.70
CA ASP A 766 -21.69 -10.92 -16.18
C ASP A 766 -22.59 -9.92 -16.91
N PRO A 767 -23.91 -10.09 -16.85
CA PRO A 767 -24.84 -9.13 -17.43
C PRO A 767 -24.66 -7.73 -16.82
N SER A 768 -24.61 -6.71 -17.68
CA SER A 768 -24.40 -5.32 -17.25
C SER A 768 -25.61 -4.75 -16.52
N LEU A 769 -26.83 -5.15 -16.95
CA LEU A 769 -28.10 -4.79 -16.31
C LEU A 769 -28.38 -5.76 -15.16
N SER A 770 -27.77 -5.50 -14.01
CA SER A 770 -27.87 -6.35 -12.82
C SER A 770 -27.94 -5.50 -11.55
N THR A 771 -28.10 -6.15 -10.40
CA THR A 771 -28.09 -5.49 -9.09
C THR A 771 -26.88 -4.55 -8.95
N GLY A 772 -27.12 -3.29 -8.56
CA GLY A 772 -26.08 -2.27 -8.46
C GLY A 772 -25.88 -1.41 -9.72
N PHE A 773 -26.72 -1.54 -10.74
CA PHE A 773 -26.62 -0.73 -11.96
C PHE A 773 -26.53 0.78 -11.68
N PHE A 774 -27.33 1.29 -10.74
CA PHE A 774 -27.37 2.72 -10.39
C PHE A 774 -26.33 3.17 -9.34
N GLN A 775 -25.42 2.29 -8.90
CA GLN A 775 -24.45 2.62 -7.85
C GLN A 775 -23.37 3.60 -8.32
N ASN A 776 -23.00 3.60 -9.60
CA ASN A 776 -22.03 4.53 -10.16
C ASN A 776 -22.73 5.81 -10.65
N LYS A 777 -22.86 6.79 -9.76
CA LYS A 777 -23.47 8.08 -10.10
C LYS A 777 -22.65 8.88 -11.13
N VAL A 778 -21.33 8.71 -11.14
CA VAL A 778 -20.42 9.39 -12.06
C VAL A 778 -20.71 8.96 -13.50
N LEU A 779 -21.02 7.69 -13.72
CA LEU A 779 -21.42 7.15 -15.01
C LEU A 779 -22.62 7.90 -15.61
N PHE A 780 -23.68 8.08 -14.82
CA PHE A 780 -24.90 8.76 -15.30
C PHE A 780 -24.67 10.25 -15.55
N ALA A 781 -23.85 10.91 -14.71
CA ALA A 781 -23.45 12.29 -14.92
C ALA A 781 -22.64 12.42 -16.21
N SER A 782 -21.68 11.51 -16.45
CA SER A 782 -20.87 11.47 -17.68
C SER A 782 -21.70 11.23 -18.93
N LEU A 783 -22.66 10.31 -18.89
CA LEU A 783 -23.61 10.09 -19.98
C LEU A 783 -24.47 11.33 -20.23
N GLY A 784 -24.95 12.01 -19.19
CA GLY A 784 -25.71 13.26 -19.32
C GLY A 784 -24.89 14.37 -20.01
N ILE A 785 -23.63 14.53 -19.60
CA ILE A 785 -22.70 15.49 -20.24
C ILE A 785 -22.44 15.09 -21.70
N LEU A 786 -22.22 13.81 -21.97
CA LEU A 786 -22.03 13.31 -23.33
C LEU A 786 -23.22 13.64 -24.22
N PHE A 787 -24.44 13.32 -23.80
CA PHE A 787 -25.65 13.62 -24.57
C PHE A 787 -25.84 15.10 -24.80
N LEU A 788 -25.55 15.95 -23.82
CA LEU A 788 -25.59 17.40 -23.96
C LEU A 788 -24.59 17.87 -25.01
N LEU A 789 -23.33 17.44 -24.94
CA LEU A 789 -22.29 17.80 -25.89
C LEU A 789 -22.63 17.35 -27.32
N GLN A 790 -23.18 16.14 -27.45
CA GLN A 790 -23.61 15.64 -28.78
C GLN A 790 -24.79 16.40 -29.32
N ALA A 791 -25.75 16.81 -28.51
CA ALA A 791 -26.86 17.65 -28.92
C ALA A 791 -26.37 19.04 -29.39
N LEU A 792 -25.40 19.63 -28.68
CA LEU A 792 -24.78 20.90 -29.07
C LEU A 792 -24.11 20.81 -30.45
N VAL A 793 -23.36 19.73 -30.72
CA VAL A 793 -22.69 19.55 -32.02
C VAL A 793 -23.64 19.34 -33.17
N VAL A 794 -24.80 18.74 -32.94
CA VAL A 794 -25.79 18.48 -34.00
C VAL A 794 -26.70 19.67 -34.23
N TYR A 795 -27.05 20.48 -33.23
CA TYR A 795 -28.10 21.46 -33.32
C TYR A 795 -27.63 22.91 -33.12
N LEU A 796 -26.41 23.16 -32.57
CA LEU A 796 -25.93 24.53 -32.39
C LEU A 796 -25.16 25.00 -33.64
N PRO A 797 -25.61 26.10 -34.35
CA PRO A 797 -25.02 26.53 -35.63
C PRO A 797 -23.52 26.78 -35.58
N VAL A 798 -23.01 27.35 -34.48
CA VAL A 798 -21.56 27.58 -34.31
C VAL A 798 -20.78 26.27 -34.23
N ALA A 799 -21.30 25.27 -33.49
CA ALA A 799 -20.67 23.98 -33.39
C ALA A 799 -20.75 23.19 -34.71
N GLN A 800 -21.84 23.32 -35.45
CA GLN A 800 -21.99 22.72 -36.78
C GLN A 800 -20.94 23.27 -37.75
N GLN A 801 -20.69 24.57 -37.74
CA GLN A 801 -19.65 25.19 -38.60
C GLN A 801 -18.23 24.74 -38.22
N LEU A 802 -17.95 24.60 -36.92
CA LEU A 802 -16.65 24.21 -36.44
C LEU A 802 -16.31 22.73 -36.72
N ILE A 803 -17.29 21.84 -36.58
CA ILE A 803 -17.06 20.38 -36.66
C ILE A 803 -17.49 19.84 -38.04
N GLY A 804 -18.18 20.64 -38.84
CA GLY A 804 -18.73 20.22 -40.16
C GLY A 804 -19.90 19.25 -40.01
N THR A 805 -20.85 19.55 -39.11
CA THR A 805 -22.03 18.72 -38.86
C THR A 805 -23.31 19.38 -39.41
N THR A 806 -24.40 18.61 -39.46
CA THR A 806 -25.73 19.09 -39.87
C THR A 806 -26.79 18.52 -38.91
N SER A 807 -27.96 19.14 -38.89
CA SER A 807 -29.08 18.68 -38.07
C SER A 807 -29.59 17.30 -38.52
N LEU A 808 -29.87 16.43 -37.56
CA LEU A 808 -30.49 15.13 -37.78
C LEU A 808 -32.00 15.18 -37.48
N ASN A 809 -32.79 14.50 -38.31
CA ASN A 809 -34.22 14.36 -38.11
C ASN A 809 -34.58 13.18 -37.19
N GLY A 810 -35.85 13.08 -36.81
CA GLY A 810 -36.32 12.03 -35.88
C GLY A 810 -36.15 10.61 -36.41
N LEU A 811 -36.24 10.38 -37.71
CA LEU A 811 -36.05 9.05 -38.32
C LEU A 811 -34.59 8.64 -38.23
N GLN A 812 -33.66 9.54 -38.51
CA GLN A 812 -32.23 9.31 -38.43
C GLN A 812 -31.80 9.00 -37.02
N LEU A 813 -32.33 9.73 -36.02
CA LEU A 813 -32.09 9.42 -34.59
C LEU A 813 -32.68 8.08 -34.20
N ALA A 814 -33.83 7.69 -34.71
CA ALA A 814 -34.43 6.37 -34.48
C ALA A 814 -33.57 5.25 -35.08
N MET A 815 -33.00 5.43 -36.27
CA MET A 815 -32.06 4.45 -36.87
C MET A 815 -30.80 4.30 -36.02
N ILE A 816 -30.21 5.40 -35.54
CA ILE A 816 -29.06 5.36 -34.62
C ILE A 816 -29.45 4.61 -33.33
N PHE A 817 -30.61 4.90 -32.76
CA PHE A 817 -31.10 4.21 -31.55
C PHE A 817 -31.22 2.70 -31.74
N VAL A 818 -31.77 2.26 -32.88
CA VAL A 818 -31.86 0.82 -33.23
C VAL A 818 -30.46 0.19 -33.31
N HIS A 819 -29.49 0.86 -33.96
CA HIS A 819 -28.12 0.37 -34.02
C HIS A 819 -27.49 0.22 -32.61
N VAL A 820 -27.61 1.25 -31.79
CA VAL A 820 -27.06 1.29 -30.41
C VAL A 820 -27.67 0.20 -29.53
N VAL A 821 -28.99 0.00 -29.58
CA VAL A 821 -29.68 -1.05 -28.83
C VAL A 821 -29.29 -2.44 -29.34
N SER A 822 -29.19 -2.63 -30.65
CA SER A 822 -28.75 -3.90 -31.24
C SER A 822 -27.34 -4.27 -30.82
N LEU A 823 -26.40 -3.32 -30.86
CA LEU A 823 -25.03 -3.51 -30.39
C LEU A 823 -25.00 -3.92 -28.90
N PHE A 824 -25.76 -3.21 -28.07
CA PHE A 824 -25.81 -3.51 -26.63
C PHE A 824 -26.25 -4.97 -26.39
N PHE A 825 -27.34 -5.41 -27.02
CA PHE A 825 -27.85 -6.77 -26.83
C PHE A 825 -26.98 -7.85 -27.48
N LEU A 826 -26.31 -7.57 -28.59
CA LEU A 826 -25.37 -8.51 -29.19
C LEU A 826 -24.18 -8.77 -28.29
N VAL A 827 -23.64 -7.72 -27.65
CA VAL A 827 -22.55 -7.85 -26.68
C VAL A 827 -23.02 -8.56 -25.39
N GLU A 828 -24.22 -8.28 -24.90
CA GLU A 828 -24.79 -9.04 -23.76
C GLU A 828 -25.03 -10.51 -24.10
N GLY A 829 -25.48 -10.81 -25.33
CA GLY A 829 -25.64 -12.18 -25.84
C GLY A 829 -24.30 -12.94 -25.91
N GLU A 830 -23.25 -12.28 -26.36
CA GLU A 830 -21.88 -12.82 -26.37
C GLU A 830 -21.40 -13.16 -24.95
N LYS A 831 -21.59 -12.29 -23.96
CA LYS A 831 -21.25 -12.55 -22.58
C LYS A 831 -21.98 -13.79 -22.03
N TYR A 832 -23.27 -13.91 -22.33
CA TYR A 832 -24.06 -15.07 -21.91
C TYR A 832 -23.50 -16.38 -22.47
N ILE A 833 -23.15 -16.39 -23.75
CA ILE A 833 -22.55 -17.55 -24.43
C ILE A 833 -21.19 -17.87 -23.78
N THR A 834 -20.33 -16.89 -23.64
CA THR A 834 -18.99 -17.05 -23.07
C THR A 834 -19.03 -17.58 -21.64
N LYS A 835 -19.91 -17.03 -20.80
CA LYS A 835 -20.11 -17.51 -19.43
C LYS A 835 -20.50 -18.98 -19.38
N ARG A 836 -21.39 -19.42 -20.29
CA ARG A 836 -21.82 -20.82 -20.37
C ARG A 836 -20.69 -21.76 -20.76
N PHE A 837 -19.80 -21.35 -21.66
CA PHE A 837 -18.62 -22.11 -22.06
C PHE A 837 -17.60 -22.20 -20.91
N MET A 838 -17.28 -21.09 -20.23
CA MET A 838 -16.34 -21.06 -19.09
C MET A 838 -16.82 -21.94 -17.94
N THR A 839 -18.12 -21.95 -17.64
CA THR A 839 -18.69 -22.81 -16.58
C THR A 839 -18.57 -24.29 -16.91
N LYS A 840 -18.71 -24.69 -18.17
CA LYS A 840 -18.49 -26.06 -18.61
C LYS A 840 -17.04 -26.53 -18.56
N GLU A 841 -16.08 -25.65 -18.85
CA GLU A 841 -14.65 -25.95 -18.76
C GLU A 841 -14.21 -26.12 -17.30
N SER A 842 -14.68 -25.25 -16.41
CA SER A 842 -14.37 -25.34 -14.97
C SER A 842 -14.95 -26.62 -14.32
N GLN A 843 -16.12 -27.10 -14.77
CA GLN A 843 -16.68 -28.37 -14.32
C GLN A 843 -15.85 -29.57 -14.81
N LYS A 844 -15.34 -29.55 -16.05
CA LYS A 844 -14.48 -30.61 -16.58
C LYS A 844 -13.12 -30.70 -15.89
N THR A 845 -12.57 -29.58 -15.47
CA THR A 845 -11.28 -29.54 -14.72
C THR A 845 -11.43 -29.97 -13.27
N SER A 846 -12.62 -29.81 -12.66
CA SER A 846 -12.91 -30.29 -11.31
C SER A 846 -13.20 -31.80 -11.23
N GLU A 847 -13.53 -32.45 -12.35
CA GLU A 847 -13.81 -33.91 -12.44
C GLU A 847 -12.53 -34.73 -12.76
N CYS A 848 -11.37 -34.09 -13.03
CA CYS A 848 -10.10 -34.77 -13.20
C CYS A 848 -9.31 -34.73 -11.87
N PRO A 849 -9.22 -35.80 -11.10
CA PRO A 849 -8.41 -35.83 -9.87
C PRO A 849 -6.94 -35.71 -10.24
N ARG A 850 -6.24 -34.72 -9.62
CA ARG A 850 -4.78 -34.63 -9.60
C ARG A 850 -4.18 -35.60 -8.59
#